data_30fbde71469461cecad1d7e2240d4aa7
#
_entry.id   30fbde71469461cecad1d7e2240d4aa7
#
_cell.length_a   1.000
_cell.length_b   1.000
_cell.length_c   1.000
_cell.angle_alpha   90.00
_cell.angle_beta   90.00
_cell.angle_gamma   90.00
#
_symmetry.space_group_name_H-M   'P 1'
#
loop_
_entity.id
_entity.type
_entity.pdbx_description
1 polymer ?
#
loop_
_entity_poly.entity_id
_entity_poly.type
_entity_poly.pdbx_seq_one_letter_code
_entity_poly.pdbx_strand_id
1 'polypeptide(L)'
;MGEALLEVRDLRTHIYTRRGVVHAVNGASFSVQRGETLGIVGESGSGKSMTCLSIMRLLPEPGGRIVGGEIVFNGENLLHKSAEDMRQIRGAQIAMILQDPMASLNPAFTIGTQIAEPLRLHRGLRGREVRRRVVELLQQVGISAPEQRVTAFPHQMSGGMRQRVAGAIAISCQPSLLLADEPTTSLDVTIQAQYLRLLKDLQRQTNVALIFVTHDLGIVAKMCDRVAVMYAGQIVESGTTQDIFTQPRHPYTLALLSCLTTLTRGREPLATIEGQPPDLANLPPGCSFAPRCPLAQEQCHTTSPPLEELVPGHNVACWRAEQTAERAGVLPWSSRQAENHVGTQEYDLASRNGVVILEAQGLTKYFPITRGLLFSRTIGTVKAVDGINFRLRQGETLGIVGESGCGKTTTARLVLSLERPTGGSLQFRGQEIASLTGQAWRDYRRAVQAVFQDPYSSLNPRLTIAKTVSEPLLETATDVSKATIATRVAEVLSAVGLRPAMAALYPHELSGGQRQRVALARALTTNPDCILLDEPVSALDVSIRAQVMNLLRQLQDRLGVSYLLIAHDLAVVKYVSHRIGVMYLGKLVETAASAELYAHPLHPYTQVLLSNALPAYPDDVHAEVILPGEVPSPFNPPGGCRFHPRCPQAMPVCAEVEPSLREASPGHRVACHLYHNP
;
A
#
# COMPACT_ATOMS: atom_id res chain seq x y z
N MET A 1 -6.04 -34.46 16.38
CA MET A 1 -5.30 -33.22 16.08
C MET A 1 -3.95 -33.62 15.54
N GLY A 2 -3.58 -33.18 14.31
CA GLY A 2 -2.27 -33.45 13.73
C GLY A 2 -1.19 -32.71 14.51
N GLU A 3 0.04 -33.22 14.51
CA GLU A 3 1.19 -32.58 15.12
C GLU A 3 1.50 -31.25 14.40
N ALA A 4 1.64 -30.15 15.15
CA ALA A 4 1.89 -28.83 14.56
C ALA A 4 3.27 -28.81 13.85
N LEU A 5 3.34 -28.21 12.67
CA LEU A 5 4.60 -28.03 11.94
C LEU A 5 5.51 -27.03 12.64
N LEU A 6 4.94 -25.91 13.07
CA LEU A 6 5.60 -24.86 13.84
C LEU A 6 4.77 -24.53 15.07
N GLU A 7 5.42 -24.44 16.22
CA GLU A 7 4.82 -23.96 17.46
C GLU A 7 5.71 -22.91 18.09
N VAL A 8 5.16 -21.73 18.31
CA VAL A 8 5.81 -20.62 19.00
C VAL A 8 5.13 -20.43 20.34
N ARG A 9 5.91 -20.49 21.43
CA ARG A 9 5.42 -20.40 22.82
C ARG A 9 6.12 -19.27 23.55
N ASP A 10 5.37 -18.31 24.08
CA ASP A 10 5.83 -17.17 24.88
C ASP A 10 7.08 -16.48 24.31
N LEU A 11 7.14 -16.33 22.98
CA LEU A 11 8.30 -15.76 22.30
C LEU A 11 8.52 -14.31 22.72
N ARG A 12 9.74 -14.00 23.18
CA ARG A 12 10.16 -12.67 23.59
C ARG A 12 11.41 -12.25 22.84
N THR A 13 11.29 -11.16 22.06
CA THR A 13 12.40 -10.60 21.29
C THR A 13 12.57 -9.13 21.63
N HIS A 14 13.75 -8.78 22.11
CA HIS A 14 14.11 -7.42 22.50
C HIS A 14 15.13 -6.83 21.52
N ILE A 15 15.03 -5.51 21.29
CA ILE A 15 16.03 -4.74 20.55
C ILE A 15 16.64 -3.72 21.50
N TYR A 16 17.93 -3.87 21.79
CA TYR A 16 18.69 -2.96 22.63
C TYR A 16 19.15 -1.75 21.83
N THR A 17 18.65 -0.58 22.18
CA THR A 17 18.97 0.69 21.53
C THR A 17 19.62 1.66 22.51
N ARG A 18 20.18 2.76 22.00
CA ARG A 18 20.72 3.83 22.87
C ARG A 18 19.64 4.51 23.73
N ARG A 19 18.36 4.42 23.36
CA ARG A 19 17.21 5.03 24.05
C ARG A 19 16.52 4.08 25.03
N GLY A 20 16.93 2.81 25.11
CA GLY A 20 16.32 1.79 25.95
C GLY A 20 16.11 0.47 25.24
N VAL A 21 15.40 -0.43 25.90
CA VAL A 21 15.06 -1.77 25.40
C VAL A 21 13.67 -1.72 24.75
N VAL A 22 13.60 -2.03 23.46
CA VAL A 22 12.34 -2.14 22.72
C VAL A 22 11.86 -3.60 22.78
N HIS A 23 10.69 -3.83 23.36
CA HIS A 23 10.03 -5.14 23.46
C HIS A 23 9.30 -5.48 22.15
N ALA A 24 10.06 -5.80 21.09
CA ALA A 24 9.52 -5.95 19.75
C ALA A 24 8.55 -7.15 19.61
N VAL A 25 8.81 -8.25 20.34
CA VAL A 25 7.88 -9.36 20.57
C VAL A 25 7.85 -9.61 22.07
N ASN A 26 6.66 -9.70 22.67
CA ASN A 26 6.47 -9.70 24.12
C ASN A 26 5.49 -10.79 24.56
N GLY A 27 5.86 -12.06 24.39
CA GLY A 27 5.05 -13.20 24.80
C GLY A 27 4.10 -13.71 23.70
N ALA A 28 4.52 -13.67 22.44
CA ALA A 28 3.71 -14.18 21.34
C ALA A 28 3.64 -15.72 21.35
N SER A 29 2.42 -16.26 21.26
CA SER A 29 2.17 -17.71 21.21
C SER A 29 1.17 -18.04 20.09
N PHE A 30 1.54 -18.97 19.19
CA PHE A 30 0.70 -19.46 18.10
C PHE A 30 1.27 -20.75 17.51
N SER A 31 0.47 -21.46 16.72
CA SER A 31 0.89 -22.66 16.01
C SER A 31 0.44 -22.63 14.55
N VAL A 32 1.15 -23.39 13.70
CA VAL A 32 0.84 -23.56 12.27
C VAL A 32 0.88 -25.05 11.93
N GLN A 33 -0.17 -25.53 11.27
CA GLN A 33 -0.27 -26.89 10.78
C GLN A 33 0.38 -27.05 9.40
N ARG A 34 0.65 -28.29 8.97
CA ARG A 34 1.12 -28.53 7.59
C ARG A 34 0.04 -28.16 6.58
N GLY A 35 0.44 -27.41 5.53
CA GLY A 35 -0.48 -26.96 4.49
C GLY A 35 -1.44 -25.84 4.91
N GLU A 36 -1.37 -25.35 6.15
CA GLU A 36 -2.18 -24.24 6.66
C GLU A 36 -1.60 -22.89 6.25
N THR A 37 -2.45 -21.90 5.98
CA THR A 37 -2.08 -20.48 5.91
C THR A 37 -2.53 -19.75 7.15
N LEU A 38 -1.58 -19.33 7.99
CA LEU A 38 -1.81 -18.43 9.14
C LEU A 38 -1.52 -16.98 8.75
N GLY A 39 -2.52 -16.11 8.87
CA GLY A 39 -2.35 -14.66 8.75
C GLY A 39 -1.91 -14.05 10.08
N ILE A 40 -0.82 -13.26 10.10
CA ILE A 40 -0.45 -12.41 11.23
C ILE A 40 -0.72 -10.97 10.85
N VAL A 41 -1.68 -10.33 11.52
CA VAL A 41 -2.15 -8.98 11.21
C VAL A 41 -1.98 -8.01 12.38
N GLY A 42 -1.92 -6.72 12.09
CA GLY A 42 -1.84 -5.65 13.09
C GLY A 42 -1.23 -4.38 12.50
N GLU A 43 -1.26 -3.28 13.25
CA GLU A 43 -0.65 -2.01 12.86
C GLU A 43 0.88 -2.13 12.72
N SER A 44 1.51 -1.17 12.01
CA SER A 44 2.97 -1.07 11.90
C SER A 44 3.62 -0.97 13.28
N GLY A 45 4.75 -1.66 13.45
CA GLY A 45 5.40 -1.72 14.75
C GLY A 45 4.74 -2.68 15.75
N SER A 46 3.69 -3.44 15.41
CA SER A 46 3.10 -4.44 16.32
C SER A 46 3.97 -5.68 16.57
N GLY A 47 5.09 -5.85 15.85
CA GLY A 47 6.04 -6.96 16.04
C GLY A 47 6.00 -8.06 14.98
N LYS A 48 5.14 -7.97 13.96
CA LYS A 48 4.91 -9.00 12.92
C LYS A 48 6.21 -9.46 12.22
N SER A 49 6.92 -8.54 11.59
CA SER A 49 8.18 -8.83 10.89
C SER A 49 9.25 -9.35 11.84
N MET A 50 9.29 -8.81 13.08
CA MET A 50 10.23 -9.28 14.11
C MET A 50 9.94 -10.71 14.55
N THR A 51 8.67 -11.13 14.55
CA THR A 51 8.28 -12.52 14.80
C THR A 51 8.84 -13.45 13.70
N CYS A 52 8.69 -13.10 12.43
CA CYS A 52 9.26 -13.87 11.31
C CYS A 52 10.80 -13.92 11.38
N LEU A 53 11.45 -12.79 11.65
CA LEU A 53 12.91 -12.72 11.82
C LEU A 53 13.38 -13.53 13.03
N SER A 54 12.60 -13.60 14.11
CA SER A 54 12.91 -14.42 15.29
C SER A 54 12.83 -15.92 14.95
N ILE A 55 11.82 -16.37 14.19
CA ILE A 55 11.72 -17.75 13.72
C ILE A 55 12.96 -18.11 12.87
N MET A 56 13.37 -17.20 11.99
CA MET A 56 14.57 -17.37 11.17
C MET A 56 15.87 -17.14 11.95
N ARG A 57 15.84 -16.62 13.17
CA ARG A 57 17.02 -16.18 13.94
C ARG A 57 17.90 -15.22 13.12
N LEU A 58 17.26 -14.26 12.40
CA LEU A 58 17.91 -13.23 11.58
C LEU A 58 17.59 -11.83 12.16
N LEU A 59 17.81 -11.66 13.45
CA LEU A 59 17.58 -10.39 14.14
C LEU A 59 18.63 -9.34 13.77
N PRO A 60 18.28 -8.04 13.81
CA PRO A 60 19.23 -6.95 13.58
C PRO A 60 20.38 -6.98 14.57
N GLU A 61 21.61 -7.06 14.09
CA GLU A 61 22.81 -6.98 14.92
C GLU A 61 23.29 -5.52 15.06
N PRO A 62 23.90 -5.15 16.21
CA PRO A 62 24.20 -5.98 17.40
C PRO A 62 23.06 -5.99 18.45
N GLY A 63 21.93 -5.30 18.22
CA GLY A 63 20.91 -5.02 19.26
C GLY A 63 19.82 -6.07 19.43
N GLY A 64 19.54 -6.90 18.42
CA GLY A 64 18.41 -7.84 18.46
C GLY A 64 18.75 -9.13 19.21
N ARG A 65 17.90 -9.53 20.18
CA ARG A 65 18.06 -10.77 20.95
C ARG A 65 16.73 -11.42 21.27
N ILE A 66 16.65 -12.76 21.11
CA ILE A 66 15.57 -13.55 21.70
C ILE A 66 15.93 -13.78 23.16
N VAL A 67 15.08 -13.31 24.06
CA VAL A 67 15.33 -13.32 25.52
C VAL A 67 14.48 -14.35 26.26
N GLY A 68 13.48 -14.96 25.59
CA GLY A 68 12.63 -16.00 26.19
C GLY A 68 11.72 -16.65 25.18
N GLY A 69 11.07 -17.73 25.62
CA GLY A 69 10.14 -18.53 24.85
C GLY A 69 10.79 -19.67 24.09
N GLU A 70 9.98 -20.35 23.27
CA GLU A 70 10.38 -21.49 22.46
C GLU A 70 9.88 -21.34 21.02
N ILE A 71 10.65 -21.87 20.07
CA ILE A 71 10.28 -21.99 18.65
C ILE A 71 10.51 -23.44 18.25
N VAL A 72 9.44 -24.23 18.24
CA VAL A 72 9.50 -25.68 17.93
C VAL A 72 9.08 -25.88 16.49
N PHE A 73 9.96 -26.43 15.66
CA PHE A 73 9.72 -26.75 14.26
C PHE A 73 9.99 -28.23 14.01
N ASN A 74 9.01 -28.96 13.49
CA ASN A 74 9.06 -30.42 13.34
C ASN A 74 9.47 -31.16 14.64
N GLY A 75 8.99 -30.68 15.80
CA GLY A 75 9.32 -31.25 17.12
C GLY A 75 10.67 -30.85 17.72
N GLU A 76 11.47 -30.01 17.02
CA GLU A 76 12.79 -29.57 17.50
C GLU A 76 12.81 -28.06 17.79
N ASN A 77 13.35 -27.66 18.95
CA ASN A 77 13.46 -26.25 19.31
C ASN A 77 14.59 -25.57 18.53
N LEU A 78 14.22 -24.62 17.65
CA LEU A 78 15.18 -23.89 16.80
C LEU A 78 16.15 -23.02 17.63
N LEU A 79 15.80 -22.61 18.84
CA LEU A 79 16.66 -21.78 19.68
C LEU A 79 17.88 -22.52 20.20
N HIS A 80 17.81 -23.85 20.28
CA HIS A 80 18.92 -24.72 20.73
C HIS A 80 19.85 -25.17 19.58
N LYS A 81 19.46 -24.89 18.31
CA LYS A 81 20.28 -25.25 17.13
C LYS A 81 21.53 -24.37 17.03
N SER A 82 22.62 -24.96 16.54
CA SER A 82 23.82 -24.22 16.20
C SER A 82 23.57 -23.26 15.02
N ALA A 83 24.49 -22.33 14.76
CA ALA A 83 24.42 -21.46 13.59
C ALA A 83 24.50 -22.26 12.28
N GLU A 84 25.29 -23.36 12.27
CA GLU A 84 25.43 -24.25 11.12
C GLU A 84 24.14 -25.04 10.86
N ASP A 85 23.49 -25.60 11.89
CA ASP A 85 22.21 -26.28 11.75
C ASP A 85 21.14 -25.32 11.21
N MET A 86 21.10 -24.10 11.71
CA MET A 86 20.19 -23.08 11.21
C MET A 86 20.45 -22.72 9.75
N ARG A 87 21.71 -22.75 9.30
CA ARG A 87 22.05 -22.55 7.88
C ARG A 87 21.48 -23.65 7.00
N GLN A 88 21.47 -24.89 7.47
CA GLN A 88 20.87 -26.03 6.76
C GLN A 88 19.34 -25.96 6.72
N ILE A 89 18.70 -25.36 7.73
CA ILE A 89 17.25 -25.18 7.80
C ILE A 89 16.78 -24.02 6.91
N ARG A 90 17.49 -22.88 6.97
CA ARG A 90 17.16 -21.68 6.19
C ARG A 90 17.28 -21.95 4.70
N GLY A 91 16.20 -21.65 3.96
CA GLY A 91 16.11 -21.86 2.51
C GLY A 91 15.75 -23.31 2.10
N ALA A 92 16.13 -24.31 2.89
CA ALA A 92 15.81 -25.70 2.61
C ALA A 92 14.48 -26.17 3.20
N GLN A 93 14.21 -25.83 4.47
CA GLN A 93 13.01 -26.26 5.21
C GLN A 93 12.10 -25.08 5.57
N ILE A 94 12.69 -23.96 5.97
CA ILE A 94 12.00 -22.69 6.22
C ILE A 94 12.57 -21.65 5.26
N ALA A 95 11.71 -21.04 4.45
CA ALA A 95 12.09 -19.96 3.55
C ALA A 95 11.31 -18.68 3.90
N MET A 96 11.84 -17.52 3.46
CA MET A 96 11.22 -16.22 3.73
C MET A 96 11.20 -15.37 2.47
N ILE A 97 10.06 -14.72 2.22
CA ILE A 97 9.91 -13.63 1.25
C ILE A 97 9.89 -12.34 2.07
N LEU A 98 10.87 -11.47 1.81
CA LEU A 98 11.03 -10.20 2.52
C LEU A 98 10.11 -9.12 1.93
N GLN A 99 9.80 -8.12 2.74
CA GLN A 99 8.90 -7.00 2.43
C GLN A 99 9.35 -6.20 1.19
N ASP A 100 10.64 -5.94 1.04
CA ASP A 100 11.18 -5.17 -0.09
C ASP A 100 11.95 -6.08 -1.08
N PRO A 101 11.40 -6.31 -2.29
CA PRO A 101 12.08 -7.10 -3.32
C PRO A 101 13.34 -6.41 -3.86
N MET A 102 13.47 -5.08 -3.71
CA MET A 102 14.70 -4.35 -4.08
C MET A 102 15.84 -4.65 -3.13
N ALA A 103 15.55 -4.76 -1.84
CA ALA A 103 16.54 -5.10 -0.81
C ALA A 103 16.86 -6.60 -0.82
N SER A 104 15.94 -7.47 -1.27
CA SER A 104 16.12 -8.92 -1.28
C SER A 104 16.94 -9.45 -2.46
N LEU A 105 17.00 -8.72 -3.58
CA LEU A 105 17.75 -9.11 -4.78
C LEU A 105 19.05 -8.31 -4.90
N ASN A 106 20.19 -9.00 -5.02
CA ASN A 106 21.48 -8.36 -5.23
C ASN A 106 21.60 -7.82 -6.67
N PRO A 107 21.74 -6.49 -6.88
CA PRO A 107 21.77 -5.90 -8.20
C PRO A 107 22.99 -6.27 -9.05
N ALA A 108 24.05 -6.79 -8.43
CA ALA A 108 25.30 -7.18 -9.10
C ALA A 108 25.23 -8.59 -9.73
N PHE A 109 24.25 -9.41 -9.36
CA PHE A 109 24.10 -10.77 -9.87
C PHE A 109 22.86 -10.92 -10.75
N THR A 110 22.98 -11.81 -11.76
CA THR A 110 21.84 -12.14 -12.60
C THR A 110 20.77 -12.90 -11.83
N ILE A 111 19.53 -12.82 -12.31
CA ILE A 111 18.39 -13.54 -11.72
C ILE A 111 18.66 -15.04 -11.64
N GLY A 112 19.20 -15.62 -12.72
CA GLY A 112 19.53 -17.04 -12.75
C GLY A 112 20.56 -17.45 -11.73
N THR A 113 21.56 -16.61 -11.46
CA THR A 113 22.60 -16.89 -10.44
C THR A 113 21.97 -16.93 -9.06
N GLN A 114 21.09 -15.99 -8.73
CA GLN A 114 20.45 -15.88 -7.41
C GLN A 114 19.45 -17.03 -7.15
N ILE A 115 18.66 -17.46 -8.15
CA ILE A 115 17.78 -18.63 -8.03
C ILE A 115 18.60 -19.93 -7.93
N ALA A 116 19.75 -19.99 -8.61
CA ALA A 116 20.62 -21.17 -8.60
C ALA A 116 21.35 -21.39 -7.27
N GLU A 117 21.55 -20.33 -6.48
CA GLU A 117 22.33 -20.39 -5.23
C GLU A 117 21.75 -21.39 -4.21
N PRO A 118 20.47 -21.29 -3.77
CA PRO A 118 19.91 -22.27 -2.85
C PRO A 118 19.86 -23.70 -3.43
N LEU A 119 19.64 -23.85 -4.73
CA LEU A 119 19.66 -25.17 -5.39
C LEU A 119 21.03 -25.83 -5.31
N ARG A 120 22.11 -25.06 -5.47
CA ARG A 120 23.50 -25.56 -5.34
C ARG A 120 23.83 -25.88 -3.89
N LEU A 121 23.44 -24.99 -2.96
CA LEU A 121 23.78 -25.10 -1.55
C LEU A 121 23.04 -26.26 -0.87
N HIS A 122 21.73 -26.38 -1.08
CA HIS A 122 20.87 -27.30 -0.33
C HIS A 122 20.49 -28.56 -1.10
N ARG A 123 20.49 -28.53 -2.44
CA ARG A 123 20.13 -29.69 -3.29
C ARG A 123 21.32 -30.29 -4.02
N GLY A 124 22.51 -29.67 -3.92
CA GLY A 124 23.73 -30.18 -4.56
C GLY A 124 23.69 -30.16 -6.10
N LEU A 125 22.69 -29.49 -6.72
CA LEU A 125 22.52 -29.46 -8.17
C LEU A 125 23.67 -28.69 -8.83
N ARG A 126 24.11 -29.11 -10.05
CA ARG A 126 25.20 -28.46 -10.77
C ARG A 126 24.96 -28.42 -12.28
N GLY A 127 25.68 -27.55 -12.97
CA GLY A 127 25.73 -27.51 -14.42
C GLY A 127 24.39 -27.31 -15.12
N ARG A 128 24.05 -28.18 -16.06
CA ARG A 128 22.82 -28.08 -16.88
C ARG A 128 21.56 -28.32 -16.06
N GLU A 129 21.63 -29.11 -15.01
CA GLU A 129 20.48 -29.43 -14.16
C GLU A 129 19.99 -28.21 -13.37
N VAL A 130 20.92 -27.45 -12.79
CA VAL A 130 20.58 -26.15 -12.12
C VAL A 130 19.90 -25.22 -13.11
N ARG A 131 20.47 -25.06 -14.33
CA ARG A 131 19.90 -24.16 -15.34
C ARG A 131 18.48 -24.57 -15.74
N ARG A 132 18.23 -25.86 -15.95
CA ARG A 132 16.90 -26.38 -16.24
C ARG A 132 15.93 -26.05 -15.11
N ARG A 133 16.33 -26.33 -13.85
CA ARG A 133 15.47 -26.07 -12.68
C ARG A 133 15.19 -24.59 -12.47
N VAL A 134 16.15 -23.70 -12.72
CA VAL A 134 15.96 -22.24 -12.70
C VAL A 134 14.92 -21.79 -13.73
N VAL A 135 14.97 -22.32 -14.96
CA VAL A 135 13.98 -22.02 -15.99
C VAL A 135 12.58 -22.50 -15.59
N GLU A 136 12.47 -23.74 -15.07
CA GLU A 136 11.21 -24.29 -14.56
C GLU A 136 10.62 -23.44 -13.44
N LEU A 137 11.43 -22.96 -12.48
CA LEU A 137 11.00 -22.09 -11.40
C LEU A 137 10.50 -20.72 -11.92
N LEU A 138 11.21 -20.13 -12.89
CA LEU A 138 10.75 -18.88 -13.52
C LEU A 138 9.43 -19.07 -14.27
N GLN A 139 9.24 -20.22 -14.93
CA GLN A 139 7.95 -20.58 -15.55
C GLN A 139 6.85 -20.74 -14.51
N GLN A 140 7.16 -21.45 -13.41
CA GLN A 140 6.22 -21.71 -12.32
C GLN A 140 5.71 -20.41 -11.67
N VAL A 141 6.58 -19.40 -11.53
CA VAL A 141 6.17 -18.07 -11.02
C VAL A 141 5.63 -17.13 -12.12
N GLY A 142 5.42 -17.64 -13.34
CA GLY A 142 4.79 -16.91 -14.43
C GLY A 142 5.66 -15.79 -15.03
N ILE A 143 6.99 -15.95 -15.04
CA ILE A 143 7.89 -15.03 -15.75
C ILE A 143 7.90 -15.37 -17.25
N SER A 144 7.62 -14.37 -18.08
CA SER A 144 7.65 -14.50 -19.54
C SER A 144 9.07 -14.63 -20.08
N ALA A 145 9.26 -15.46 -21.14
CA ALA A 145 10.54 -15.73 -21.78
C ALA A 145 11.66 -16.12 -20.78
N PRO A 146 11.45 -17.15 -19.93
CA PRO A 146 12.30 -17.47 -18.79
C PRO A 146 13.75 -17.76 -19.18
N GLU A 147 14.00 -18.40 -20.36
CA GLU A 147 15.34 -18.70 -20.87
C GLU A 147 16.20 -17.42 -21.09
N GLN A 148 15.54 -16.33 -21.51
CA GLN A 148 16.20 -15.04 -21.74
C GLN A 148 16.38 -14.31 -20.39
N ARG A 149 15.41 -14.43 -19.48
CA ARG A 149 15.42 -13.75 -18.19
C ARG A 149 16.44 -14.29 -17.20
N VAL A 150 16.89 -15.53 -17.36
CA VAL A 150 17.99 -16.12 -16.55
C VAL A 150 19.22 -15.22 -16.51
N THR A 151 19.56 -14.55 -17.63
CA THR A 151 20.73 -13.66 -17.74
C THR A 151 20.44 -12.21 -17.41
N ALA A 152 19.18 -11.85 -17.14
CA ALA A 152 18.80 -10.50 -16.79
C ALA A 152 19.23 -10.15 -15.35
N PHE A 153 19.43 -8.86 -15.10
CA PHE A 153 19.70 -8.31 -13.78
C PHE A 153 18.42 -7.74 -13.14
N PRO A 154 18.35 -7.62 -11.80
CA PRO A 154 17.17 -7.10 -11.11
C PRO A 154 16.69 -5.73 -11.62
N HIS A 155 17.60 -4.82 -11.96
CA HIS A 155 17.24 -3.49 -12.48
C HIS A 155 16.58 -3.51 -13.88
N GLN A 156 16.66 -4.62 -14.59
CA GLN A 156 16.03 -4.82 -15.91
C GLN A 156 14.61 -5.41 -15.80
N MET A 157 14.11 -5.59 -14.57
CA MET A 157 12.81 -6.20 -14.29
C MET A 157 11.84 -5.21 -13.62
N SER A 158 10.54 -5.36 -13.87
CA SER A 158 9.50 -4.61 -13.16
C SER A 158 9.42 -5.02 -11.68
N GLY A 159 8.75 -4.20 -10.85
CA GLY A 159 8.53 -4.53 -9.43
C GLY A 159 7.87 -5.90 -9.23
N GLY A 160 6.79 -6.16 -9.96
CA GLY A 160 6.09 -7.45 -9.90
C GLY A 160 6.92 -8.63 -10.38
N MET A 161 7.77 -8.45 -11.41
CA MET A 161 8.70 -9.50 -11.84
C MET A 161 9.75 -9.80 -10.75
N ARG A 162 10.31 -8.78 -10.09
CA ARG A 162 11.26 -8.96 -8.99
C ARG A 162 10.63 -9.70 -7.81
N GLN A 163 9.38 -9.39 -7.48
CA GLN A 163 8.65 -10.09 -6.43
C GLN A 163 8.43 -11.58 -6.77
N ARG A 164 8.07 -11.89 -8.03
CA ARG A 164 7.97 -13.28 -8.51
C ARG A 164 9.30 -14.01 -8.46
N VAL A 165 10.41 -13.32 -8.78
CA VAL A 165 11.75 -13.89 -8.65
C VAL A 165 12.10 -14.16 -7.19
N ALA A 166 11.80 -13.25 -6.26
CA ALA A 166 11.98 -13.49 -4.82
C ALA A 166 11.15 -14.71 -4.36
N GLY A 167 9.92 -14.83 -4.86
CA GLY A 167 9.10 -16.04 -4.66
C GLY A 167 9.76 -17.30 -5.22
N ALA A 168 10.32 -17.25 -6.45
CA ALA A 168 11.02 -18.38 -7.05
C ALA A 168 12.24 -18.83 -6.24
N ILE A 169 13.01 -17.89 -5.69
CA ILE A 169 14.12 -18.18 -4.77
C ILE A 169 13.62 -18.89 -3.52
N ALA A 170 12.56 -18.35 -2.89
CA ALA A 170 12.01 -18.88 -1.65
C ALA A 170 11.49 -20.32 -1.80
N ILE A 171 10.83 -20.64 -2.94
CA ILE A 171 10.27 -21.99 -3.19
C ILE A 171 11.25 -22.97 -3.86
N SER A 172 12.45 -22.52 -4.23
CA SER A 172 13.41 -23.30 -5.04
C SER A 172 13.73 -24.67 -4.44
N CYS A 173 13.88 -24.73 -3.12
CA CYS A 173 14.16 -25.95 -2.37
C CYS A 173 12.93 -26.67 -1.83
N GLN A 174 11.72 -26.27 -2.20
CA GLN A 174 10.45 -26.83 -1.71
C GLN A 174 10.41 -26.88 -0.16
N PRO A 175 10.42 -25.71 0.51
CA PRO A 175 10.40 -25.65 1.97
C PRO A 175 9.08 -26.20 2.52
N SER A 176 9.09 -26.65 3.78
CA SER A 176 7.87 -27.06 4.50
C SER A 176 7.11 -25.85 5.05
N LEU A 177 7.82 -24.76 5.34
CA LEU A 177 7.27 -23.51 5.85
C LEU A 177 7.77 -22.32 5.03
N LEU A 178 6.85 -21.47 4.60
CA LEU A 178 7.16 -20.21 3.91
C LEU A 178 6.65 -19.03 4.76
N LEU A 179 7.55 -18.14 5.13
CA LEU A 179 7.25 -16.87 5.80
C LEU A 179 7.14 -15.78 4.73
N ALA A 180 5.98 -15.18 4.56
CA ALA A 180 5.74 -14.12 3.59
C ALA A 180 5.48 -12.80 4.33
N ASP A 181 6.51 -11.95 4.45
CA ASP A 181 6.44 -10.68 5.17
C ASP A 181 6.05 -9.56 4.20
N GLU A 182 4.80 -9.16 4.24
CA GLU A 182 4.17 -8.14 3.38
C GLU A 182 4.51 -8.30 1.88
N PRO A 183 4.34 -9.49 1.29
CA PRO A 183 4.89 -9.80 -0.03
C PRO A 183 4.22 -9.06 -1.19
N THR A 184 3.18 -8.25 -0.93
CA THR A 184 2.38 -7.57 -1.97
C THR A 184 2.32 -6.05 -1.80
N THR A 185 2.96 -5.47 -0.78
CA THR A 185 2.83 -4.04 -0.41
C THR A 185 3.23 -3.06 -1.54
N SER A 186 4.12 -3.47 -2.45
CA SER A 186 4.57 -2.63 -3.58
C SER A 186 3.98 -3.03 -4.93
N LEU A 187 2.92 -3.86 -4.94
CA LEU A 187 2.30 -4.37 -6.15
C LEU A 187 0.98 -3.68 -6.46
N ASP A 188 0.72 -3.44 -7.74
CA ASP A 188 -0.58 -3.00 -8.22
C ASP A 188 -1.64 -4.09 -8.03
N VAL A 189 -2.90 -3.70 -7.91
CA VAL A 189 -4.06 -4.57 -7.65
C VAL A 189 -4.10 -5.81 -8.56
N THR A 190 -3.83 -5.65 -9.86
CA THR A 190 -3.84 -6.77 -10.83
C THR A 190 -2.66 -7.72 -10.65
N ILE A 191 -1.47 -7.19 -10.41
CA ILE A 191 -0.26 -8.00 -10.13
C ILE A 191 -0.38 -8.66 -8.75
N GLN A 192 -0.91 -7.96 -7.76
CA GLN A 192 -1.21 -8.49 -6.43
C GLN A 192 -2.15 -9.70 -6.52
N ALA A 193 -3.28 -9.59 -7.24
CA ALA A 193 -4.22 -10.69 -7.42
C ALA A 193 -3.56 -11.91 -8.07
N GLN A 194 -2.76 -11.70 -9.13
CA GLN A 194 -1.99 -12.76 -9.79
C GLN A 194 -0.98 -13.43 -8.84
N TYR A 195 -0.28 -12.64 -8.02
CA TYR A 195 0.73 -13.14 -7.09
C TYR A 195 0.12 -13.92 -5.91
N LEU A 196 -0.98 -13.43 -5.35
CA LEU A 196 -1.72 -14.13 -4.30
C LEU A 196 -2.26 -15.49 -4.80
N ARG A 197 -2.80 -15.52 -6.03
CA ARG A 197 -3.24 -16.78 -6.65
C ARG A 197 -2.06 -17.73 -6.85
N LEU A 198 -0.92 -17.24 -7.34
CA LEU A 198 0.29 -18.06 -7.49
C LEU A 198 0.70 -18.70 -6.15
N LEU A 199 0.73 -17.92 -5.05
CA LEU A 199 1.06 -18.47 -3.72
C LEU A 199 0.05 -19.52 -3.26
N LYS A 200 -1.24 -19.31 -3.52
CA LYS A 200 -2.31 -20.28 -3.17
C LYS A 200 -2.22 -21.56 -3.99
N ASP A 201 -1.93 -21.46 -5.29
CA ASP A 201 -1.72 -22.61 -6.17
C ASP A 201 -0.47 -23.41 -5.76
N LEU A 202 0.63 -22.72 -5.41
CA LEU A 202 1.84 -23.34 -4.86
C LEU A 202 1.56 -24.07 -3.55
N GLN A 203 0.85 -23.44 -2.62
CA GLN A 203 0.45 -24.07 -1.35
C GLN A 203 -0.31 -25.38 -1.58
N ARG A 204 -1.32 -25.34 -2.47
CA ARG A 204 -2.12 -26.53 -2.80
C ARG A 204 -1.31 -27.63 -3.45
N GLN A 205 -0.37 -27.29 -4.33
CA GLN A 205 0.45 -28.28 -5.06
C GLN A 205 1.54 -28.91 -4.19
N THR A 206 2.13 -28.15 -3.26
CA THR A 206 3.29 -28.56 -2.48
C THR A 206 2.97 -28.87 -1.02
N ASN A 207 1.74 -28.60 -0.57
CA ASN A 207 1.32 -28.69 0.83
C ASN A 207 2.23 -27.92 1.80
N VAL A 208 2.82 -26.80 1.34
CA VAL A 208 3.65 -25.91 2.16
C VAL A 208 2.76 -25.17 3.16
N ALA A 209 3.21 -25.05 4.41
CA ALA A 209 2.59 -24.17 5.38
C ALA A 209 3.02 -22.72 5.13
N LEU A 210 2.09 -21.77 5.29
CA LEU A 210 2.33 -20.36 5.00
C LEU A 210 2.07 -19.51 6.26
N ILE A 211 3.03 -18.68 6.65
CA ILE A 211 2.77 -17.54 7.56
C ILE A 211 2.73 -16.29 6.70
N PHE A 212 1.56 -15.66 6.63
CA PHE A 212 1.34 -14.47 5.82
C PHE A 212 1.23 -13.24 6.72
N VAL A 213 2.28 -12.42 6.76
CA VAL A 213 2.29 -11.17 7.51
C VAL A 213 1.78 -10.05 6.61
N THR A 214 0.77 -9.33 7.07
CA THR A 214 0.20 -8.18 6.34
C THR A 214 -0.53 -7.24 7.29
N HIS A 215 -0.68 -5.99 6.88
CA HIS A 215 -1.59 -5.04 7.49
C HIS A 215 -2.93 -4.95 6.75
N ASP A 216 -3.09 -5.66 5.61
CA ASP A 216 -4.28 -5.65 4.77
C ASP A 216 -5.18 -6.85 5.08
N LEU A 217 -6.31 -6.58 5.75
CA LEU A 217 -7.29 -7.59 6.13
C LEU A 217 -8.01 -8.21 4.92
N GLY A 218 -8.10 -7.50 3.79
CA GLY A 218 -8.67 -8.06 2.56
C GLY A 218 -7.81 -9.19 1.99
N ILE A 219 -6.48 -9.11 2.12
CA ILE A 219 -5.58 -10.21 1.78
C ILE A 219 -5.83 -11.40 2.71
N VAL A 220 -5.99 -11.14 4.01
CA VAL A 220 -6.25 -12.18 5.00
C VAL A 220 -7.56 -12.90 4.73
N ALA A 221 -8.63 -12.16 4.46
CA ALA A 221 -9.94 -12.70 4.10
C ALA A 221 -9.86 -13.67 2.91
N LYS A 222 -8.97 -13.37 1.94
CA LYS A 222 -8.79 -14.15 0.71
C LYS A 222 -7.85 -15.35 0.85
N MET A 223 -6.79 -15.22 1.66
CA MET A 223 -5.65 -16.16 1.64
C MET A 223 -5.58 -17.08 2.85
N CYS A 224 -6.02 -16.63 4.03
CA CYS A 224 -5.70 -17.27 5.28
C CYS A 224 -6.81 -18.20 5.78
N ASP A 225 -6.42 -19.33 6.34
CA ASP A 225 -7.33 -20.27 7.02
C ASP A 225 -7.60 -19.82 8.45
N ARG A 226 -6.55 -19.36 9.13
CA ARG A 226 -6.60 -18.78 10.48
C ARG A 226 -5.87 -17.44 10.54
N VAL A 227 -6.24 -16.65 11.55
CA VAL A 227 -5.68 -15.30 11.78
C VAL A 227 -5.20 -15.18 13.21
N ALA A 228 -4.03 -14.57 13.39
CA ALA A 228 -3.51 -14.11 14.67
C ALA A 228 -3.37 -12.57 14.61
N VAL A 229 -4.13 -11.86 15.42
CA VAL A 229 -4.10 -10.40 15.52
C VAL A 229 -3.04 -10.00 16.53
N MET A 230 -2.07 -9.20 16.08
CA MET A 230 -0.92 -8.80 16.89
C MET A 230 -0.96 -7.31 17.23
N TYR A 231 -0.80 -6.99 18.51
CA TYR A 231 -0.74 -5.63 19.02
C TYR A 231 0.38 -5.50 20.06
N ALA A 232 1.24 -4.48 19.92
CA ALA A 232 2.33 -4.19 20.86
C ALA A 232 3.19 -5.41 21.25
N GLY A 233 3.54 -6.25 20.27
CA GLY A 233 4.38 -7.43 20.49
C GLY A 233 3.66 -8.69 20.98
N GLN A 234 2.34 -8.63 21.18
CA GLN A 234 1.52 -9.74 21.73
C GLN A 234 0.44 -10.17 20.71
N ILE A 235 0.08 -11.46 20.72
CA ILE A 235 -1.14 -11.93 20.07
C ILE A 235 -2.31 -11.62 21.00
N VAL A 236 -3.23 -10.78 20.53
CA VAL A 236 -4.39 -10.33 21.31
C VAL A 236 -5.66 -11.11 20.98
N GLU A 237 -5.72 -11.69 19.79
CA GLU A 237 -6.82 -12.54 19.35
C GLU A 237 -6.34 -13.50 18.26
N SER A 238 -6.82 -14.76 18.26
CA SER A 238 -6.57 -15.72 17.18
C SER A 238 -7.73 -16.70 17.03
N GLY A 239 -8.08 -17.00 15.78
CA GLY A 239 -9.18 -17.88 15.43
C GLY A 239 -9.20 -18.24 13.96
N THR A 240 -10.26 -18.90 13.49
CA THR A 240 -10.47 -19.08 12.05
C THR A 240 -10.72 -17.71 11.40
N THR A 241 -10.39 -17.57 10.13
CA THR A 241 -10.63 -16.31 9.41
C THR A 241 -12.09 -15.91 9.50
N GLN A 242 -13.01 -16.85 9.36
CA GLN A 242 -14.46 -16.62 9.49
C GLN A 242 -14.83 -16.05 10.86
N ASP A 243 -14.36 -16.68 11.96
CA ASP A 243 -14.68 -16.24 13.33
C ASP A 243 -14.16 -14.82 13.60
N ILE A 244 -12.90 -14.54 13.23
CA ILE A 244 -12.29 -13.22 13.43
C ILE A 244 -13.06 -12.13 12.68
N PHE A 245 -13.53 -12.40 11.46
CA PHE A 245 -14.27 -11.41 10.67
C PHE A 245 -15.73 -11.25 11.08
N THR A 246 -16.39 -12.31 11.53
CA THR A 246 -17.83 -12.27 11.86
C THR A 246 -18.11 -12.04 13.34
N GLN A 247 -17.23 -12.52 14.22
CA GLN A 247 -17.39 -12.46 15.69
C GLN A 247 -16.09 -12.08 16.41
N PRO A 248 -15.51 -10.91 16.09
CA PRO A 248 -14.31 -10.45 16.80
C PRO A 248 -14.63 -10.24 18.29
N ARG A 249 -13.72 -10.67 19.15
CA ARG A 249 -13.87 -10.64 20.61
C ARG A 249 -12.90 -9.67 21.28
N HIS A 250 -11.86 -9.21 20.59
CA HIS A 250 -10.97 -8.17 21.09
C HIS A 250 -11.37 -6.79 20.51
N PRO A 251 -11.48 -5.73 21.34
CA PRO A 251 -11.86 -4.39 20.86
C PRO A 251 -10.95 -3.83 19.76
N TYR A 252 -9.67 -4.19 19.76
CA TYR A 252 -8.73 -3.79 18.70
C TYR A 252 -9.07 -4.47 17.36
N THR A 253 -9.39 -5.75 17.36
CA THR A 253 -9.80 -6.49 16.15
C THR A 253 -11.08 -5.90 15.56
N LEU A 254 -12.07 -5.63 16.41
CA LEU A 254 -13.31 -4.98 16.00
C LEU A 254 -13.05 -3.61 15.38
N ALA A 255 -12.17 -2.81 15.98
CA ALA A 255 -11.80 -1.50 15.45
C ALA A 255 -11.06 -1.58 14.11
N LEU A 256 -10.12 -2.55 13.93
CA LEU A 256 -9.44 -2.79 12.65
C LEU A 256 -10.43 -3.16 11.54
N LEU A 257 -11.36 -4.09 11.81
CA LEU A 257 -12.40 -4.51 10.86
C LEU A 257 -13.34 -3.35 10.52
N SER A 258 -13.69 -2.50 11.49
CA SER A 258 -14.51 -1.31 11.26
C SER A 258 -13.85 -0.32 10.31
N CYS A 259 -12.53 -0.14 10.39
CA CYS A 259 -11.79 0.70 9.45
C CYS A 259 -11.86 0.18 7.99
N LEU A 260 -11.93 -1.14 7.80
CA LEU A 260 -12.02 -1.76 6.48
C LEU A 260 -13.43 -1.61 5.88
N THR A 261 -14.46 -1.92 6.66
CA THR A 261 -15.85 -1.98 6.18
C THR A 261 -16.45 -0.63 5.83
N THR A 262 -16.01 0.44 6.49
CA THR A 262 -16.49 1.79 6.18
C THR A 262 -15.96 2.32 4.84
N LEU A 263 -14.81 1.84 4.35
CA LEU A 263 -14.31 2.15 2.99
C LEU A 263 -15.27 1.71 1.88
N THR A 264 -16.13 0.72 2.15
CA THR A 264 -17.09 0.20 1.16
C THR A 264 -18.45 0.90 1.18
N ARG A 265 -18.81 1.61 2.27
CA ARG A 265 -20.17 2.13 2.54
C ARG A 265 -20.48 3.54 2.02
N GLY A 266 -19.57 4.21 1.32
CA GLY A 266 -19.88 5.53 0.73
C GLY A 266 -19.21 6.71 1.43
N ARG A 267 -19.89 7.88 1.52
CA ARG A 267 -19.31 9.15 1.99
C ARG A 267 -19.37 9.40 3.50
N GLU A 268 -19.81 8.46 4.30
CA GLU A 268 -19.73 8.58 5.76
C GLU A 268 -18.27 8.64 6.24
N PRO A 269 -17.98 9.35 7.36
CA PRO A 269 -16.64 9.34 7.93
C PRO A 269 -16.16 7.92 8.21
N LEU A 270 -14.93 7.62 7.79
CA LEU A 270 -14.35 6.32 8.05
C LEU A 270 -14.16 6.11 9.55
N ALA A 271 -14.45 4.91 10.02
CA ALA A 271 -14.09 4.51 11.38
C ALA A 271 -12.57 4.60 11.57
N THR A 272 -12.14 5.11 12.70
CA THR A 272 -10.72 5.29 13.03
C THR A 272 -10.42 4.80 14.43
N ILE A 273 -9.23 4.28 14.64
CA ILE A 273 -8.74 3.95 15.98
C ILE A 273 -8.05 5.20 16.53
N GLU A 274 -8.62 5.81 17.57
CA GLU A 274 -8.06 7.02 18.18
C GLU A 274 -6.74 6.74 18.90
N GLY A 275 -5.90 7.77 19.05
CA GLY A 275 -4.60 7.69 19.71
C GLY A 275 -3.54 7.02 18.84
N GLN A 276 -2.42 6.70 19.47
CA GLN A 276 -1.26 6.05 18.84
C GLN A 276 -0.96 4.72 19.53
N PRO A 277 -0.37 3.74 18.82
CA PRO A 277 0.18 2.55 19.46
C PRO A 277 1.15 2.93 20.58
N PRO A 278 1.24 2.14 21.65
CA PRO A 278 2.16 2.42 22.75
C PRO A 278 3.61 2.33 22.28
N ASP A 279 4.48 3.08 22.95
CA ASP A 279 5.93 2.94 22.78
C ASP A 279 6.36 1.57 23.32
N LEU A 280 6.94 0.75 22.44
CA LEU A 280 7.41 -0.59 22.79
C LEU A 280 8.59 -0.59 23.78
N ALA A 281 9.22 0.56 24.02
CA ALA A 281 10.21 0.72 25.09
C ALA A 281 9.57 0.98 26.45
N ASN A 282 8.30 1.48 26.48
CA ASN A 282 7.58 1.86 27.70
C ASN A 282 6.13 1.34 27.62
N LEU A 283 5.96 0.03 27.65
CA LEU A 283 4.64 -0.60 27.61
C LEU A 283 3.84 -0.31 28.89
N PRO A 284 2.51 -0.11 28.80
CA PRO A 284 1.66 0.02 29.98
C PRO A 284 1.68 -1.28 30.79
N PRO A 285 1.50 -1.20 32.13
CA PRO A 285 1.56 -2.38 33.01
C PRO A 285 0.41 -3.37 32.81
N GLY A 286 -0.73 -2.91 32.29
CA GLY A 286 -1.90 -3.73 32.00
C GLY A 286 -2.04 -4.08 30.50
N CYS A 287 -3.28 -4.09 30.01
CA CYS A 287 -3.56 -4.31 28.60
C CYS A 287 -2.95 -3.20 27.73
N SER A 288 -2.10 -3.57 26.78
CA SER A 288 -1.42 -2.61 25.89
C SER A 288 -2.39 -1.75 25.06
N PHE A 289 -3.61 -2.23 24.80
CA PHE A 289 -4.64 -1.48 24.10
C PHE A 289 -5.50 -0.59 25.00
N ALA A 290 -5.44 -0.73 26.33
CA ALA A 290 -6.29 0.01 27.27
C ALA A 290 -6.33 1.54 27.04
N PRO A 291 -5.22 2.23 26.74
CA PRO A 291 -5.24 3.68 26.48
C PRO A 291 -6.07 4.11 25.25
N ARG A 292 -6.35 3.18 24.33
CA ARG A 292 -7.11 3.40 23.08
C ARG A 292 -8.47 2.69 23.10
N CYS A 293 -8.75 1.90 24.14
CA CYS A 293 -9.92 1.04 24.21
C CYS A 293 -11.10 1.80 24.85
N PRO A 294 -12.23 2.01 24.15
CA PRO A 294 -13.39 2.65 24.73
C PRO A 294 -14.15 1.75 25.72
N LEU A 295 -13.80 0.46 25.79
CA LEU A 295 -14.34 -0.50 26.76
C LEU A 295 -13.39 -0.72 27.94
N ALA A 296 -12.30 0.07 28.05
CA ALA A 296 -11.33 -0.08 29.12
C ALA A 296 -11.96 0.18 30.50
N GLN A 297 -11.59 -0.66 31.46
CA GLN A 297 -11.94 -0.53 32.86
C GLN A 297 -10.65 -0.53 33.70
N GLU A 298 -10.76 -0.27 34.99
CA GLU A 298 -9.60 -0.12 35.88
C GLU A 298 -8.65 -1.33 35.83
N GLN A 299 -9.19 -2.54 35.83
CA GLN A 299 -8.40 -3.77 35.70
C GLN A 299 -7.55 -3.79 34.41
N CYS A 300 -8.05 -3.23 33.30
CA CYS A 300 -7.31 -3.18 32.03
C CYS A 300 -6.04 -2.32 32.12
N HIS A 301 -6.00 -1.35 33.01
CA HIS A 301 -4.83 -0.48 33.21
C HIS A 301 -3.76 -1.07 34.13
N THR A 302 -4.14 -2.05 34.97
CA THR A 302 -3.26 -2.61 36.00
C THR A 302 -2.79 -4.02 35.70
N THR A 303 -3.60 -4.83 34.98
CA THR A 303 -3.34 -6.25 34.76
C THR A 303 -3.53 -6.60 33.29
N SER A 304 -2.51 -7.24 32.69
CA SER A 304 -2.60 -7.73 31.31
C SER A 304 -3.48 -8.97 31.25
N PRO A 305 -4.49 -9.03 30.35
CA PRO A 305 -5.31 -10.22 30.19
C PRO A 305 -4.48 -11.37 29.58
N PRO A 306 -4.64 -12.61 30.07
CA PRO A 306 -4.03 -13.78 29.45
C PRO A 306 -4.73 -14.09 28.12
N LEU A 307 -4.00 -14.77 27.22
CA LEU A 307 -4.58 -15.29 25.98
C LEU A 307 -5.27 -16.63 26.30
N GLU A 308 -6.59 -16.65 26.34
CA GLU A 308 -7.41 -17.81 26.73
C GLU A 308 -8.33 -18.22 25.60
N GLU A 309 -8.58 -19.54 25.50
CA GLU A 309 -9.56 -20.11 24.57
C GLU A 309 -10.97 -19.96 25.15
N LEU A 310 -11.75 -19.02 24.63
CA LEU A 310 -13.13 -18.78 25.09
C LEU A 310 -14.16 -19.60 24.30
N VAL A 311 -13.85 -19.92 23.08
CA VAL A 311 -14.63 -20.81 22.19
C VAL A 311 -13.63 -21.73 21.52
N PRO A 312 -13.97 -23.00 21.25
CA PRO A 312 -13.06 -23.93 20.61
C PRO A 312 -12.38 -23.36 19.37
N GLY A 313 -11.04 -23.26 19.40
CA GLY A 313 -10.24 -22.69 18.33
C GLY A 313 -10.18 -21.16 18.28
N HIS A 314 -10.83 -20.43 19.19
CA HIS A 314 -10.83 -18.98 19.25
C HIS A 314 -10.24 -18.46 20.58
N ASN A 315 -9.02 -17.98 20.53
CA ASN A 315 -8.30 -17.44 21.69
C ASN A 315 -8.36 -15.90 21.71
N VAL A 316 -8.53 -15.31 22.88
CA VAL A 316 -8.57 -13.85 23.05
C VAL A 316 -7.93 -13.42 24.37
N ALA A 317 -7.19 -12.30 24.32
CA ALA A 317 -6.58 -11.64 25.48
C ALA A 317 -7.37 -10.38 25.84
N CYS A 318 -8.58 -10.53 26.38
CA CYS A 318 -9.45 -9.41 26.71
C CYS A 318 -10.40 -9.71 27.88
N TRP A 319 -10.42 -8.84 28.90
CA TRP A 319 -11.38 -8.93 30.02
C TRP A 319 -12.84 -8.64 29.61
N ARG A 320 -13.07 -8.08 28.42
CA ARG A 320 -14.37 -7.63 27.90
C ARG A 320 -14.75 -8.33 26.59
N ALA A 321 -14.29 -9.56 26.40
CA ALA A 321 -14.46 -10.31 25.15
C ALA A 321 -15.94 -10.53 24.75
N GLU A 322 -16.80 -10.88 25.70
CA GLU A 322 -18.25 -11.10 25.46
C GLU A 322 -18.94 -9.80 25.04
N GLN A 323 -18.68 -8.70 25.74
CA GLN A 323 -19.26 -7.39 25.40
C GLN A 323 -18.76 -6.86 24.06
N THR A 324 -17.56 -7.25 23.64
CA THR A 324 -17.04 -6.92 22.32
C THR A 324 -17.80 -7.72 21.25
N ALA A 325 -18.02 -9.02 21.48
CA ALA A 325 -18.79 -9.87 20.58
C ALA A 325 -20.24 -9.39 20.37
N GLU A 326 -20.91 -8.92 21.43
CA GLU A 326 -22.25 -8.33 21.35
C GLU A 326 -22.29 -7.08 20.45
N ARG A 327 -21.20 -6.33 20.38
CA ARG A 327 -21.06 -5.14 19.53
C ARG A 327 -20.62 -5.44 18.10
N ALA A 328 -20.14 -6.64 17.80
CA ALA A 328 -19.69 -7.02 16.47
C ALA A 328 -20.78 -6.89 15.40
N GLY A 329 -22.06 -7.05 15.77
CA GLY A 329 -23.23 -6.84 14.88
C GLY A 329 -23.70 -5.39 14.77
N VAL A 330 -23.22 -4.47 15.60
CA VAL A 330 -23.64 -3.07 15.68
C VAL A 330 -22.47 -2.18 15.24
N LEU A 331 -22.14 -2.22 13.95
CA LEU A 331 -21.15 -1.33 13.35
C LEU A 331 -21.80 0.03 13.00
N PRO A 332 -21.06 1.16 13.13
CA PRO A 332 -19.61 1.27 13.17
C PRO A 332 -19.07 1.54 14.58
N TRP A 333 -17.81 1.15 14.82
CA TRP A 333 -16.98 1.71 15.87
C TRP A 333 -16.87 3.23 15.66
N SER A 334 -17.85 4.00 16.14
CA SER A 334 -17.81 5.45 16.06
C SER A 334 -17.18 5.99 17.33
N SER A 335 -16.13 6.78 17.19
CA SER A 335 -15.67 7.66 18.25
C SER A 335 -16.83 8.59 18.66
N ARG A 336 -16.90 8.98 19.94
CA ARG A 336 -17.88 9.96 20.46
C ARG A 336 -17.90 11.29 19.71
N GLN A 337 -16.97 11.55 18.81
CA GLN A 337 -16.90 12.77 17.99
C GLN A 337 -17.85 12.77 16.77
N ALA A 338 -18.45 11.63 16.39
CA ALA A 338 -19.44 11.60 15.30
C ALA A 338 -20.74 12.34 15.64
N GLU A 339 -21.03 12.58 16.92
CA GLU A 339 -22.25 13.29 17.35
C GLU A 339 -22.23 14.81 17.08
N ASN A 340 -21.07 15.40 16.73
CA ASN A 340 -20.95 16.84 16.43
C ASN A 340 -20.81 17.16 14.95
N HIS A 341 -21.03 16.22 14.03
CA HIS A 341 -21.05 16.52 12.61
C HIS A 341 -22.45 16.95 12.16
N VAL A 342 -22.65 18.25 12.18
CA VAL A 342 -23.70 18.98 11.47
C VAL A 342 -23.79 18.46 10.03
N GLY A 343 -25.02 18.07 9.66
CA GLY A 343 -25.58 17.78 8.36
C GLY A 343 -24.63 17.69 7.18
N THR A 344 -24.50 16.48 6.64
CA THR A 344 -23.96 16.25 5.29
C THR A 344 -24.83 16.98 4.29
N GLN A 345 -24.50 18.23 3.97
CA GLN A 345 -24.97 18.81 2.71
C GLN A 345 -24.34 17.94 1.60
N GLU A 346 -25.20 17.30 0.81
CA GLU A 346 -24.80 16.76 -0.48
C GLU A 346 -23.99 17.84 -1.19
N TYR A 347 -22.74 17.54 -1.50
CA TYR A 347 -21.85 18.46 -2.21
C TYR A 347 -22.37 18.55 -3.64
N ASP A 348 -23.32 19.46 -3.86
CA ASP A 348 -23.82 19.76 -5.19
C ASP A 348 -22.75 20.54 -5.95
N LEU A 349 -21.98 19.81 -6.76
CA LEU A 349 -21.00 20.37 -7.69
C LEU A 349 -21.64 21.36 -8.69
N ALA A 350 -22.97 21.29 -8.86
CA ALA A 350 -23.72 22.21 -9.72
C ALA A 350 -23.89 23.59 -9.09
N SER A 351 -23.87 23.70 -7.74
CA SER A 351 -24.10 24.98 -7.04
C SER A 351 -22.84 25.84 -6.88
N ARG A 352 -21.63 25.27 -6.96
CA ARG A 352 -20.37 26.05 -7.02
C ARG A 352 -20.00 26.21 -8.49
N ASN A 353 -20.27 27.38 -9.07
CA ASN A 353 -19.91 27.81 -10.42
C ASN A 353 -18.68 27.08 -10.94
N GLY A 354 -18.84 26.09 -11.82
CA GLY A 354 -17.86 25.12 -12.27
C GLY A 354 -16.55 25.66 -12.85
N VAL A 355 -15.87 26.54 -12.09
CA VAL A 355 -14.59 27.18 -12.47
C VAL A 355 -13.54 26.10 -12.61
N VAL A 356 -13.03 25.93 -13.84
CA VAL A 356 -11.91 25.04 -14.14
C VAL A 356 -10.64 25.71 -13.67
N ILE A 357 -9.93 25.08 -12.74
CA ILE A 357 -8.64 25.57 -12.23
C ILE A 357 -7.45 24.97 -12.95
N LEU A 358 -7.56 23.72 -13.42
CA LEU A 358 -6.52 23.03 -14.18
C LEU A 358 -7.15 22.32 -15.37
N GLU A 359 -6.58 22.52 -16.56
CA GLU A 359 -7.03 21.88 -17.80
C GLU A 359 -5.85 21.35 -18.61
N ALA A 360 -5.89 20.08 -18.98
CA ALA A 360 -4.97 19.43 -19.89
C ALA A 360 -5.68 19.09 -21.20
N GLN A 361 -5.10 19.45 -22.35
CA GLN A 361 -5.62 19.17 -23.69
C GLN A 361 -4.53 18.52 -24.53
N GLY A 362 -4.76 17.29 -24.97
CA GLY A 362 -3.84 16.51 -25.78
C GLY A 362 -2.45 16.37 -25.16
N LEU A 363 -2.35 16.36 -23.83
CA LEU A 363 -1.08 16.42 -23.10
C LEU A 363 -0.23 15.18 -23.38
N THR A 364 1.02 15.40 -23.83
CA THR A 364 1.98 14.32 -24.14
C THR A 364 3.30 14.51 -23.40
N LYS A 365 3.90 13.38 -23.00
CA LYS A 365 5.28 13.31 -22.53
C LYS A 365 5.96 12.06 -23.01
N TYR A 366 6.98 12.25 -23.84
CA TYR A 366 7.81 11.18 -24.41
C TYR A 366 9.24 11.33 -23.90
N PHE A 367 9.80 10.22 -23.38
CA PHE A 367 11.19 10.17 -22.93
C PHE A 367 12.05 9.45 -23.98
N PRO A 368 13.07 10.09 -24.57
CA PRO A 368 13.96 9.44 -25.52
C PRO A 368 14.85 8.43 -24.80
N ILE A 369 15.00 7.23 -25.38
CA ILE A 369 16.00 6.24 -24.97
C ILE A 369 17.21 6.39 -25.88
N THR A 370 18.35 6.68 -25.27
CA THR A 370 19.62 6.83 -25.99
C THR A 370 20.55 5.64 -25.69
N ARG A 371 21.32 5.20 -26.68
CA ARG A 371 22.34 4.17 -26.54
C ARG A 371 23.70 4.72 -26.97
N GLY A 372 24.72 4.46 -26.17
CA GLY A 372 26.11 4.89 -26.39
C GLY A 372 26.61 5.87 -25.34
N LEU A 373 27.88 5.69 -24.88
CA LEU A 373 28.54 6.57 -23.90
C LEU A 373 29.15 7.82 -24.54
N LEU A 374 29.71 7.70 -25.75
CA LEU A 374 30.42 8.80 -26.46
C LEU A 374 29.58 9.38 -27.61
N PHE A 375 28.74 8.57 -28.28
CA PHE A 375 27.80 9.00 -29.30
C PHE A 375 26.41 8.48 -28.94
N SER A 376 25.61 9.32 -28.29
CA SER A 376 24.26 8.92 -27.92
C SER A 376 23.33 8.96 -29.13
N ARG A 377 22.88 7.77 -29.60
CA ARG A 377 21.85 7.64 -30.64
C ARG A 377 20.52 7.32 -29.99
N THR A 378 19.48 8.07 -30.30
CA THR A 378 18.11 7.73 -29.87
C THR A 378 17.66 6.46 -30.58
N ILE A 379 17.36 5.42 -29.80
CA ILE A 379 16.89 4.12 -30.30
C ILE A 379 15.37 3.97 -30.22
N GLY A 380 14.70 4.90 -29.54
CA GLY A 380 13.23 4.92 -29.41
C GLY A 380 12.78 5.91 -28.33
N THR A 381 11.48 5.92 -28.07
CA THR A 381 10.86 6.82 -27.08
C THR A 381 9.89 6.04 -26.20
N VAL A 382 9.89 6.32 -24.90
CA VAL A 382 8.89 5.85 -23.95
C VAL A 382 7.72 6.84 -23.96
N LYS A 383 6.55 6.41 -24.38
CA LYS A 383 5.32 7.22 -24.39
C LYS A 383 4.64 7.18 -23.02
N ALA A 384 5.19 7.93 -22.05
CA ALA A 384 4.71 7.89 -20.68
C ALA A 384 3.33 8.54 -20.50
N VAL A 385 3.05 9.62 -21.22
CA VAL A 385 1.74 10.28 -21.34
C VAL A 385 1.51 10.56 -22.82
N ASP A 386 0.36 10.17 -23.35
CA ASP A 386 0.11 10.18 -24.79
C ASP A 386 -1.29 10.70 -25.14
N GLY A 387 -1.45 12.02 -25.14
CA GLY A 387 -2.67 12.68 -25.57
C GLY A 387 -3.81 12.64 -24.56
N ILE A 388 -3.52 12.80 -23.26
CA ILE A 388 -4.58 12.80 -22.25
C ILE A 388 -5.28 14.16 -22.16
N ASN A 389 -6.58 14.10 -21.84
CA ASN A 389 -7.44 15.27 -21.64
C ASN A 389 -8.15 15.14 -20.29
N PHE A 390 -8.01 16.15 -19.43
CA PHE A 390 -8.74 16.21 -18.17
C PHE A 390 -8.97 17.65 -17.73
N ARG A 391 -9.95 17.85 -16.86
CA ARG A 391 -10.25 19.11 -16.20
C ARG A 391 -10.43 18.89 -14.71
N LEU A 392 -9.87 19.77 -13.90
CA LEU A 392 -10.08 19.83 -12.45
C LEU A 392 -10.81 21.13 -12.13
N ARG A 393 -11.93 21.01 -11.42
CA ARG A 393 -12.74 22.15 -10.99
C ARG A 393 -12.37 22.56 -9.56
N GLN A 394 -12.71 23.79 -9.21
CA GLN A 394 -12.50 24.28 -7.85
C GLN A 394 -13.30 23.46 -6.82
N GLY A 395 -12.64 23.05 -5.73
CA GLY A 395 -13.22 22.19 -4.70
C GLY A 395 -13.46 20.74 -5.11
N GLU A 396 -13.09 20.36 -6.34
CA GLU A 396 -13.22 18.97 -6.83
C GLU A 396 -12.00 18.12 -6.43
N THR A 397 -12.24 16.83 -6.24
CA THR A 397 -11.18 15.80 -6.27
C THR A 397 -11.31 14.98 -7.55
N LEU A 398 -10.31 15.08 -8.42
CA LEU A 398 -10.14 14.19 -9.57
C LEU A 398 -9.15 13.09 -9.22
N GLY A 399 -9.61 11.83 -9.18
CA GLY A 399 -8.76 10.67 -9.00
C GLY A 399 -8.23 10.15 -10.33
N ILE A 400 -6.93 9.84 -10.43
CA ILE A 400 -6.33 9.11 -11.56
C ILE A 400 -5.84 7.76 -11.05
N VAL A 401 -6.39 6.68 -11.60
CA VAL A 401 -6.08 5.29 -11.23
C VAL A 401 -5.51 4.51 -12.40
N GLY A 402 -4.80 3.43 -12.12
CA GLY A 402 -4.25 2.52 -13.12
C GLY A 402 -3.04 1.76 -12.59
N GLU A 403 -2.55 0.78 -13.35
CA GLU A 403 -1.36 -0.03 -13.01
C GLU A 403 -0.09 0.83 -12.94
N SER A 404 0.95 0.33 -12.24
CA SER A 404 2.26 0.99 -12.14
C SER A 404 2.89 1.18 -13.53
N GLY A 405 3.52 2.34 -13.73
CA GLY A 405 4.10 2.67 -15.03
C GLY A 405 3.09 3.10 -16.11
N CYS A 406 1.78 3.21 -15.82
CA CYS A 406 0.81 3.69 -16.81
C CYS A 406 0.88 5.20 -17.09
N GLY A 407 1.70 5.98 -16.34
CA GLY A 407 1.93 7.41 -16.57
C GLY A 407 1.39 8.36 -15.50
N LYS A 408 0.79 7.88 -14.42
CA LYS A 408 0.20 8.70 -13.34
C LYS A 408 1.18 9.70 -12.73
N THR A 409 2.31 9.22 -12.22
CA THR A 409 3.35 10.06 -11.62
C THR A 409 3.98 11.02 -12.65
N THR A 410 4.07 10.62 -13.93
CA THR A 410 4.52 11.52 -15.01
C THR A 410 3.51 12.64 -15.21
N THR A 411 2.21 12.36 -15.20
CA THR A 411 1.15 13.36 -15.25
C THR A 411 1.26 14.33 -14.07
N ALA A 412 1.50 13.82 -12.86
CA ALA A 412 1.77 14.64 -11.67
C ALA A 412 2.96 15.59 -11.88
N ARG A 413 4.08 15.08 -12.38
CA ARG A 413 5.30 15.88 -12.62
C ARG A 413 5.09 16.96 -13.68
N LEU A 414 4.26 16.69 -14.69
CA LEU A 414 3.86 17.71 -15.69
C LEU A 414 3.04 18.83 -15.04
N VAL A 415 2.05 18.47 -14.20
CA VAL A 415 1.24 19.45 -13.46
C VAL A 415 2.12 20.28 -12.52
N LEU A 416 3.09 19.68 -11.85
CA LEU A 416 4.02 20.41 -10.96
C LEU A 416 5.12 21.18 -11.73
N SER A 417 5.12 21.10 -13.07
CA SER A 417 6.19 21.64 -13.92
C SER A 417 7.60 21.15 -13.57
N LEU A 418 7.69 19.96 -12.96
CA LEU A 418 8.96 19.24 -12.76
C LEU A 418 9.45 18.61 -14.06
N GLU A 419 8.53 18.39 -15.01
CA GLU A 419 8.77 17.93 -16.38
C GLU A 419 8.07 18.84 -17.36
N ARG A 420 8.69 19.09 -18.51
CA ARG A 420 8.04 19.83 -19.62
C ARG A 420 7.27 18.87 -20.53
N PRO A 421 6.06 19.21 -20.96
CA PRO A 421 5.35 18.42 -21.95
C PRO A 421 6.12 18.37 -23.28
N THR A 422 5.96 17.29 -24.04
CA THR A 422 6.46 17.18 -25.42
C THR A 422 5.45 17.67 -26.44
N GLY A 423 4.18 17.79 -26.04
CA GLY A 423 3.09 18.33 -26.86
C GLY A 423 1.81 18.46 -26.06
N GLY A 424 0.79 19.04 -26.67
CA GLY A 424 -0.45 19.42 -26.00
C GLY A 424 -0.31 20.70 -25.16
N SER A 425 -1.34 21.03 -24.41
CA SER A 425 -1.36 22.19 -23.51
C SER A 425 -1.76 21.80 -22.10
N LEU A 426 -1.24 22.54 -21.11
CA LEU A 426 -1.59 22.43 -19.71
C LEU A 426 -1.81 23.84 -19.15
N GLN A 427 -3.03 24.14 -18.78
CA GLN A 427 -3.45 25.48 -18.35
C GLN A 427 -3.86 25.50 -16.87
N PHE A 428 -3.47 26.56 -16.19
CA PHE A 428 -3.91 26.91 -14.85
C PHE A 428 -4.72 28.20 -14.90
N ARG A 429 -6.00 28.15 -14.49
CA ARG A 429 -6.92 29.30 -14.57
C ARG A 429 -6.96 29.96 -15.97
N GLY A 430 -6.90 29.13 -17.03
CA GLY A 430 -6.91 29.56 -18.43
C GLY A 430 -5.57 30.07 -18.95
N GLN A 431 -4.51 30.10 -18.17
CA GLN A 431 -3.16 30.50 -18.60
C GLN A 431 -2.28 29.26 -18.84
N GLU A 432 -1.56 29.22 -19.94
CA GLU A 432 -0.63 28.14 -20.27
C GLU A 432 0.55 28.13 -19.29
N ILE A 433 0.73 27.02 -18.57
CA ILE A 433 1.75 26.89 -17.50
C ILE A 433 3.17 27.05 -18.06
N ALA A 434 3.42 26.54 -19.28
CA ALA A 434 4.73 26.60 -19.91
C ALA A 434 5.18 28.05 -20.24
N SER A 435 4.24 29.00 -20.31
CA SER A 435 4.50 30.43 -20.60
C SER A 435 4.62 31.27 -19.34
N LEU A 436 4.32 30.73 -18.15
CA LEU A 436 4.37 31.50 -16.90
C LEU A 436 5.80 31.91 -16.54
N THR A 437 5.99 33.19 -16.22
CA THR A 437 7.27 33.74 -15.78
C THR A 437 7.09 34.74 -14.63
N GLY A 438 8.17 35.10 -13.95
CA GLY A 438 8.17 36.13 -12.92
C GLY A 438 7.15 35.91 -11.80
N GLN A 439 6.26 36.87 -11.57
CA GLN A 439 5.25 36.82 -10.52
C GLN A 439 4.18 35.74 -10.79
N ALA A 440 3.71 35.60 -12.04
CA ALA A 440 2.73 34.59 -12.41
C ALA A 440 3.23 33.15 -12.13
N TRP A 441 4.52 32.91 -12.33
CA TRP A 441 5.16 31.65 -11.97
C TRP A 441 5.19 31.40 -10.44
N ARG A 442 5.51 32.45 -9.65
CA ARG A 442 5.46 32.36 -8.17
C ARG A 442 4.05 32.10 -7.67
N ASP A 443 3.06 32.80 -8.25
CA ASP A 443 1.64 32.62 -7.90
C ASP A 443 1.16 31.21 -8.23
N TYR A 444 1.56 30.65 -9.37
CA TYR A 444 1.29 29.26 -9.72
C TYR A 444 1.89 28.30 -8.70
N ARG A 445 3.17 28.43 -8.36
CA ARG A 445 3.84 27.58 -7.36
C ARG A 445 3.24 27.71 -5.96
N ARG A 446 2.70 28.87 -5.62
CA ARG A 446 1.95 29.08 -4.38
C ARG A 446 0.60 28.39 -4.41
N ALA A 447 -0.12 28.46 -5.52
CA ALA A 447 -1.47 27.93 -5.70
C ALA A 447 -1.52 26.41 -5.90
N VAL A 448 -0.46 25.81 -6.46
CA VAL A 448 -0.38 24.37 -6.72
C VAL A 448 0.75 23.75 -5.90
N GLN A 449 0.36 22.93 -4.93
CA GLN A 449 1.27 22.26 -4.00
C GLN A 449 1.20 20.74 -4.17
N ALA A 450 2.14 19.99 -3.56
CA ALA A 450 2.19 18.54 -3.68
C ALA A 450 2.46 17.84 -2.35
N VAL A 451 1.88 16.65 -2.22
CA VAL A 451 2.24 15.63 -1.23
C VAL A 451 2.69 14.40 -1.99
N PHE A 452 3.95 14.00 -1.82
CA PHE A 452 4.57 12.87 -2.53
C PHE A 452 4.37 11.54 -1.81
N GLN A 453 4.56 10.45 -2.53
CA GLN A 453 4.31 9.07 -2.14
C GLN A 453 5.04 8.66 -0.86
N ASP A 454 6.31 9.00 -0.72
CA ASP A 454 7.13 8.63 0.44
C ASP A 454 7.40 9.84 1.34
N PRO A 455 6.79 9.91 2.53
CA PRO A 455 7.04 11.00 3.47
C PRO A 455 8.47 10.99 4.04
N TYR A 456 9.19 9.85 4.01
CA TYR A 456 10.59 9.79 4.46
C TYR A 456 11.52 10.53 3.50
N SER A 457 11.40 10.26 2.21
CA SER A 457 12.24 10.89 1.19
C SER A 457 11.85 12.34 0.89
N SER A 458 10.59 12.71 1.17
CA SER A 458 10.06 14.05 0.91
C SER A 458 10.37 15.09 2.00
N LEU A 459 10.77 14.65 3.20
CA LEU A 459 11.13 15.50 4.33
C LEU A 459 12.64 15.46 4.56
N ASN A 460 13.30 16.61 4.56
CA ASN A 460 14.73 16.68 4.86
C ASN A 460 14.99 16.31 6.35
N PRO A 461 15.71 15.21 6.65
CA PRO A 461 15.90 14.74 8.03
C PRO A 461 16.75 15.68 8.90
N ARG A 462 17.44 16.64 8.29
CA ARG A 462 18.29 17.63 8.98
C ARG A 462 17.56 18.92 9.36
N LEU A 463 16.32 19.11 8.87
CA LEU A 463 15.50 20.28 9.17
C LEU A 463 14.47 19.94 10.25
N THR A 464 14.19 20.91 11.13
CA THR A 464 13.06 20.81 12.04
C THR A 464 11.74 20.88 11.28
N ILE A 465 10.67 20.39 11.90
CA ILE A 465 9.32 20.44 11.32
C ILE A 465 8.90 21.87 11.02
N ALA A 466 9.24 22.83 11.90
CA ALA A 466 8.97 24.26 11.65
C ALA A 466 9.61 24.75 10.34
N LYS A 467 10.88 24.42 10.11
CA LYS A 467 11.60 24.83 8.89
C LYS A 467 11.02 24.15 7.65
N THR A 468 10.71 22.86 7.75
CA THR A 468 10.13 22.09 6.65
C THR A 468 8.75 22.63 6.24
N VAL A 469 7.88 22.93 7.22
CA VAL A 469 6.52 23.43 6.98
C VAL A 469 6.55 24.87 6.46
N SER A 470 7.50 25.70 6.90
CA SER A 470 7.60 27.10 6.45
C SER A 470 8.26 27.27 5.08
N GLU A 471 8.97 26.27 4.56
CA GLU A 471 9.74 26.33 3.32
C GLU A 471 8.93 26.88 2.12
N PRO A 472 7.71 26.38 1.78
CA PRO A 472 6.95 26.91 0.65
C PRO A 472 6.57 28.39 0.80
N LEU A 473 6.32 28.83 2.02
CA LEU A 473 5.97 30.23 2.29
C LEU A 473 7.19 31.15 2.10
N LEU A 474 8.37 30.72 2.55
CA LEU A 474 9.62 31.48 2.41
C LEU A 474 10.04 31.65 0.95
N GLU A 475 9.80 30.59 0.12
CA GLU A 475 10.16 30.63 -1.31
C GLU A 475 9.18 31.43 -2.17
N THR A 476 7.93 31.62 -1.71
CA THR A 476 6.88 32.23 -2.52
C THR A 476 6.50 33.66 -2.07
N ALA A 477 6.87 34.04 -0.84
CA ALA A 477 6.55 35.37 -0.27
C ALA A 477 7.83 36.17 0.05
N THR A 478 7.90 37.41 -0.40
CA THR A 478 9.10 38.24 -0.33
C THR A 478 9.28 38.98 1.00
N ASP A 479 8.22 39.20 1.81
CA ASP A 479 8.27 39.99 3.05
C ASP A 479 7.39 39.44 4.16
N VAL A 480 7.72 38.25 4.66
CA VAL A 480 6.97 37.65 5.78
C VAL A 480 7.81 37.68 7.06
N SER A 481 7.28 38.31 8.12
CA SER A 481 7.97 38.35 9.41
C SER A 481 8.11 36.95 10.04
N LYS A 482 9.18 36.77 10.84
CA LYS A 482 9.39 35.50 11.57
C LYS A 482 8.19 35.14 12.48
N ALA A 483 7.55 36.15 13.07
CA ALA A 483 6.37 35.95 13.91
C ALA A 483 5.18 35.43 13.10
N THR A 484 4.90 36.01 11.93
CA THR A 484 3.85 35.54 11.00
C THR A 484 4.09 34.11 10.56
N ILE A 485 5.34 33.74 10.25
CA ILE A 485 5.72 32.37 9.88
C ILE A 485 5.45 31.42 11.03
N ALA A 486 5.86 31.75 12.26
CA ALA A 486 5.66 30.91 13.43
C ALA A 486 4.17 30.67 13.72
N THR A 487 3.35 31.73 13.63
CA THR A 487 1.89 31.64 13.77
C THR A 487 1.30 30.72 12.69
N ARG A 488 1.68 30.93 11.44
CA ARG A 488 1.18 30.11 10.32
C ARG A 488 1.56 28.65 10.44
N VAL A 489 2.79 28.34 10.86
CA VAL A 489 3.24 26.96 11.14
C VAL A 489 2.38 26.33 12.23
N ALA A 490 2.11 27.04 13.34
CA ALA A 490 1.26 26.54 14.41
C ALA A 490 -0.18 26.27 13.95
N GLU A 491 -0.75 27.17 13.13
CA GLU A 491 -2.09 27.01 12.55
C GLU A 491 -2.19 25.76 11.68
N VAL A 492 -1.28 25.57 10.71
CA VAL A 492 -1.34 24.45 9.78
C VAL A 492 -1.04 23.11 10.48
N LEU A 493 -0.14 23.08 11.48
CA LEU A 493 0.07 21.89 12.31
C LEU A 493 -1.22 21.53 13.06
N SER A 494 -1.89 22.52 13.67
CA SER A 494 -3.17 22.29 14.34
C SER A 494 -4.26 21.83 13.36
N ALA A 495 -4.31 22.40 12.15
CA ALA A 495 -5.27 22.04 11.12
C ALA A 495 -5.14 20.56 10.66
N VAL A 496 -3.93 20.00 10.69
CA VAL A 496 -3.70 18.59 10.39
C VAL A 496 -3.71 17.69 11.65
N GLY A 497 -4.14 18.20 12.80
CA GLY A 497 -4.25 17.45 14.05
C GLY A 497 -2.91 17.14 14.73
N LEU A 498 -1.89 17.96 14.50
CA LEU A 498 -0.59 17.90 15.20
C LEU A 498 -0.48 19.02 16.23
N ARG A 499 0.17 18.72 17.37
CA ARG A 499 0.40 19.73 18.42
C ARG A 499 1.45 20.74 17.93
N PRO A 500 1.26 22.06 18.10
CA PRO A 500 2.22 23.08 17.68
C PRO A 500 3.63 22.87 18.26
N ALA A 501 3.75 22.31 19.48
CA ALA A 501 5.03 21.99 20.11
C ALA A 501 5.90 21.02 19.26
N MET A 502 5.29 20.23 18.37
CA MET A 502 6.03 19.32 17.48
C MET A 502 6.85 20.07 16.41
N ALA A 503 6.65 21.37 16.24
CA ALA A 503 7.41 22.22 15.34
C ALA A 503 8.95 22.18 15.60
N ALA A 504 9.36 21.92 16.84
CA ALA A 504 10.76 21.82 17.24
C ALA A 504 11.41 20.45 16.94
N LEU A 505 10.61 19.43 16.67
CA LEU A 505 11.08 18.06 16.42
C LEU A 505 11.67 17.91 15.01
N TYR A 506 12.39 16.81 14.81
CA TYR A 506 12.90 16.37 13.50
C TYR A 506 12.05 15.24 12.91
N PRO A 507 12.07 15.03 11.58
CA PRO A 507 11.27 13.98 10.93
C PRO A 507 11.48 12.57 11.50
N HIS A 508 12.71 12.23 11.92
CA HIS A 508 13.03 10.91 12.47
C HIS A 508 12.44 10.66 13.87
N GLU A 509 11.95 11.69 14.55
CA GLU A 509 11.28 11.61 15.86
C GLU A 509 9.77 11.37 15.73
N LEU A 510 9.24 11.39 14.48
CA LEU A 510 7.81 11.26 14.19
C LEU A 510 7.46 9.87 13.66
N SER A 511 6.22 9.41 13.93
CA SER A 511 5.64 8.23 13.28
C SER A 511 5.35 8.48 11.80
N GLY A 512 5.14 7.40 11.01
CA GLY A 512 4.80 7.51 9.58
C GLY A 512 3.58 8.39 9.31
N GLY A 513 2.50 8.20 10.06
CA GLY A 513 1.29 9.01 9.95
C GLY A 513 1.50 10.48 10.35
N GLN A 514 2.32 10.74 11.37
CA GLN A 514 2.68 12.12 11.75
C GLN A 514 3.51 12.81 10.65
N ARG A 515 4.46 12.11 10.03
CA ARG A 515 5.22 12.63 8.87
C ARG A 515 4.31 12.95 7.69
N GLN A 516 3.34 12.11 7.41
CA GLN A 516 2.35 12.37 6.35
C GLN A 516 1.53 13.63 6.64
N ARG A 517 1.09 13.82 7.90
CA ARG A 517 0.40 15.04 8.33
C ARG A 517 1.31 16.27 8.25
N VAL A 518 2.61 16.14 8.51
CA VAL A 518 3.60 17.22 8.30
C VAL A 518 3.72 17.58 6.81
N ALA A 519 3.76 16.58 5.91
CA ALA A 519 3.78 16.83 4.47
C ALA A 519 2.51 17.56 4.00
N LEU A 520 1.34 17.21 4.55
CA LEU A 520 0.09 17.94 4.32
C LEU A 520 0.15 19.37 4.88
N ALA A 521 0.66 19.57 6.10
CA ALA A 521 0.84 20.89 6.70
C ALA A 521 1.75 21.78 5.84
N ARG A 522 2.86 21.21 5.31
CA ARG A 522 3.75 21.91 4.38
C ARG A 522 3.00 22.39 3.13
N ALA A 523 2.21 21.51 2.52
CA ALA A 523 1.43 21.85 1.34
C ALA A 523 0.37 22.93 1.63
N LEU A 524 -0.25 22.92 2.81
CA LEU A 524 -1.29 23.89 3.21
C LEU A 524 -0.76 25.26 3.62
N THR A 525 0.55 25.41 3.84
CA THR A 525 1.14 26.64 4.39
C THR A 525 0.89 27.86 3.51
N THR A 526 0.82 27.68 2.19
CA THR A 526 0.61 28.75 1.20
C THR A 526 -0.86 29.04 0.89
N ASN A 527 -1.84 28.36 1.53
CA ASN A 527 -3.26 28.38 1.16
C ASN A 527 -3.47 28.05 -0.33
N PRO A 528 -3.12 26.83 -0.77
CA PRO A 528 -3.17 26.47 -2.18
C PRO A 528 -4.62 26.30 -2.70
N ASP A 529 -4.82 26.52 -4.00
CA ASP A 529 -6.07 26.18 -4.68
C ASP A 529 -6.16 24.68 -5.01
N CYS A 530 -4.99 24.08 -5.26
CA CYS A 530 -4.87 22.68 -5.65
C CYS A 530 -3.71 22.01 -4.91
N ILE A 531 -3.97 20.80 -4.37
CA ILE A 531 -2.92 19.92 -3.86
C ILE A 531 -2.91 18.66 -4.71
N LEU A 532 -1.75 18.36 -5.31
CA LEU A 532 -1.50 17.09 -5.94
C LEU A 532 -1.11 16.07 -4.87
N LEU A 533 -1.84 14.98 -4.81
CA LEU A 533 -1.67 13.88 -3.86
C LEU A 533 -1.16 12.65 -4.62
N ASP A 534 0.15 12.39 -4.60
CA ASP A 534 0.75 11.22 -5.26
C ASP A 534 0.87 10.08 -4.23
N GLU A 535 -0.07 9.12 -4.29
CA GLU A 535 -0.18 7.97 -3.39
C GLU A 535 -0.08 8.33 -1.89
N PRO A 536 -0.89 9.28 -1.38
CA PRO A 536 -0.68 9.89 -0.08
C PRO A 536 -0.85 8.94 1.11
N VAL A 537 -1.33 7.72 0.91
CA VAL A 537 -1.64 6.76 1.99
C VAL A 537 -1.12 5.34 1.73
N SER A 538 -0.35 5.11 0.66
CA SER A 538 0.10 3.78 0.24
C SER A 538 1.01 3.07 1.26
N ALA A 539 1.81 3.83 2.01
CA ALA A 539 2.73 3.31 3.02
C ALA A 539 2.16 3.34 4.45
N LEU A 540 0.85 3.55 4.60
CA LEU A 540 0.21 3.70 5.91
C LEU A 540 -0.68 2.51 6.24
N ASP A 541 -0.70 2.14 7.52
CA ASP A 541 -1.63 1.13 8.05
C ASP A 541 -3.09 1.55 7.90
N VAL A 542 -4.00 0.58 7.88
CA VAL A 542 -5.43 0.79 7.64
C VAL A 542 -6.03 1.86 8.57
N SER A 543 -5.68 1.87 9.87
CA SER A 543 -6.21 2.84 10.83
C SER A 543 -5.71 4.26 10.58
N ILE A 544 -4.41 4.43 10.28
CA ILE A 544 -3.82 5.74 9.98
C ILE A 544 -4.28 6.22 8.60
N ARG A 545 -4.42 5.32 7.63
CA ARG A 545 -4.99 5.59 6.31
C ARG A 545 -6.39 6.21 6.44
N ALA A 546 -7.28 5.60 7.23
CA ALA A 546 -8.62 6.14 7.49
C ALA A 546 -8.59 7.55 8.11
N GLN A 547 -7.69 7.78 9.09
CA GLN A 547 -7.52 9.10 9.70
C GLN A 547 -7.07 10.17 8.69
N VAL A 548 -6.10 9.86 7.82
CA VAL A 548 -5.61 10.79 6.80
C VAL A 548 -6.68 11.06 5.75
N MET A 549 -7.45 10.06 5.37
CA MET A 549 -8.55 10.19 4.41
C MET A 549 -9.66 11.11 4.94
N ASN A 550 -10.07 10.91 6.19
CA ASN A 550 -11.03 11.80 6.86
C ASN A 550 -10.49 13.23 6.94
N LEU A 551 -9.20 13.38 7.28
CA LEU A 551 -8.55 14.70 7.34
C LEU A 551 -8.56 15.40 5.97
N LEU A 552 -8.25 14.71 4.87
CA LEU A 552 -8.28 15.29 3.52
C LEU A 552 -9.66 15.83 3.17
N ARG A 553 -10.73 15.10 3.49
CA ARG A 553 -12.10 15.56 3.28
C ARG A 553 -12.45 16.77 4.14
N GLN A 554 -12.14 16.73 5.44
CA GLN A 554 -12.36 17.86 6.34
C GLN A 554 -11.64 19.14 5.88
N LEU A 555 -10.40 18.99 5.39
CA LEU A 555 -9.64 20.10 4.83
C LEU A 555 -10.28 20.64 3.54
N GLN A 556 -10.78 19.75 2.68
CA GLN A 556 -11.48 20.15 1.46
C GLN A 556 -12.78 20.93 1.79
N ASP A 557 -13.58 20.42 2.72
CA ASP A 557 -14.84 21.03 3.14
C ASP A 557 -14.60 22.41 3.78
N ARG A 558 -13.57 22.55 4.61
CA ARG A 558 -13.28 23.78 5.34
C ARG A 558 -12.56 24.84 4.51
N LEU A 559 -11.64 24.43 3.64
CA LEU A 559 -10.73 25.33 2.92
C LEU A 559 -11.11 25.48 1.44
N GLY A 560 -11.99 24.62 0.90
CA GLY A 560 -12.37 24.63 -0.51
C GLY A 560 -11.23 24.21 -1.46
N VAL A 561 -10.19 23.55 -0.96
CA VAL A 561 -9.04 23.10 -1.74
C VAL A 561 -9.42 21.97 -2.70
N SER A 562 -8.86 21.98 -3.90
CA SER A 562 -9.07 20.95 -4.91
C SER A 562 -7.95 19.92 -4.84
N TYR A 563 -8.26 18.66 -5.14
CA TYR A 563 -7.26 17.60 -5.16
C TYR A 563 -7.12 16.95 -6.54
N LEU A 564 -5.89 16.79 -7.01
CA LEU A 564 -5.56 15.83 -8.05
C LEU A 564 -4.93 14.62 -7.35
N LEU A 565 -5.73 13.55 -7.19
CA LEU A 565 -5.32 12.35 -6.46
C LEU A 565 -4.82 11.29 -7.43
N ILE A 566 -3.60 10.83 -7.22
CA ILE A 566 -3.03 9.67 -7.89
C ILE A 566 -2.97 8.54 -6.86
N ALA A 567 -3.59 7.40 -7.17
CA ALA A 567 -3.55 6.23 -6.32
C ALA A 567 -3.71 4.95 -7.16
N HIS A 568 -3.24 3.85 -6.62
CA HIS A 568 -3.52 2.50 -7.11
C HIS A 568 -4.60 1.78 -6.28
N ASP A 569 -4.87 2.25 -5.06
CA ASP A 569 -5.90 1.72 -4.18
C ASP A 569 -7.28 2.31 -4.55
N LEU A 570 -8.13 1.44 -5.10
CA LEU A 570 -9.45 1.80 -5.58
C LEU A 570 -10.40 2.22 -4.44
N ALA A 571 -10.27 1.64 -3.24
CA ALA A 571 -11.11 2.00 -2.10
C ALA A 571 -10.81 3.43 -1.63
N VAL A 572 -9.53 3.82 -1.61
CA VAL A 572 -9.08 5.19 -1.33
C VAL A 572 -9.68 6.18 -2.33
N VAL A 573 -9.58 5.85 -3.63
CA VAL A 573 -10.08 6.72 -4.70
C VAL A 573 -11.60 6.85 -4.64
N LYS A 574 -12.31 5.75 -4.40
CA LYS A 574 -13.78 5.75 -4.23
C LYS A 574 -14.22 6.71 -3.12
N TYR A 575 -13.51 6.72 -2.01
CA TYR A 575 -13.88 7.51 -0.84
C TYR A 575 -13.64 9.02 -1.01
N VAL A 576 -12.51 9.43 -1.62
CA VAL A 576 -12.12 10.86 -1.71
C VAL A 576 -12.56 11.50 -3.02
N SER A 577 -12.63 10.74 -4.12
CA SER A 577 -12.77 11.32 -5.45
C SER A 577 -14.24 11.61 -5.82
N HIS A 578 -14.47 12.75 -6.45
CA HIS A 578 -15.75 13.10 -7.08
C HIS A 578 -15.85 12.50 -8.47
N ARG A 579 -14.76 12.58 -9.25
CA ARG A 579 -14.61 11.97 -10.57
C ARG A 579 -13.32 11.16 -10.62
N ILE A 580 -13.32 10.14 -11.48
CA ILE A 580 -12.20 9.24 -11.66
C ILE A 580 -11.84 9.13 -13.13
N GLY A 581 -10.53 9.19 -13.42
CA GLY A 581 -9.95 8.85 -14.71
C GLY A 581 -9.12 7.57 -14.59
N VAL A 582 -9.44 6.58 -15.39
CA VAL A 582 -8.70 5.32 -15.47
C VAL A 582 -7.64 5.43 -16.54
N MET A 583 -6.37 5.20 -16.17
CA MET A 583 -5.22 5.36 -17.06
C MET A 583 -4.55 4.02 -17.36
N TYR A 584 -4.30 3.75 -18.65
CA TYR A 584 -3.60 2.56 -19.12
C TYR A 584 -2.56 2.93 -20.18
N LEU A 585 -1.29 2.55 -19.97
CA LEU A 585 -0.16 2.79 -20.90
C LEU A 585 -0.16 4.21 -21.51
N GLY A 586 -0.24 5.23 -20.67
CA GLY A 586 -0.15 6.64 -21.08
C GLY A 586 -1.46 7.27 -21.58
N LYS A 587 -2.58 6.55 -21.58
CA LYS A 587 -3.88 7.06 -22.05
C LYS A 587 -4.96 6.96 -20.98
N LEU A 588 -5.89 7.92 -20.98
CA LEU A 588 -7.14 7.81 -20.24
C LEU A 588 -8.10 6.94 -21.05
N VAL A 589 -8.49 5.78 -20.50
CA VAL A 589 -9.37 4.80 -21.17
C VAL A 589 -10.81 4.92 -20.73
N GLU A 590 -11.07 5.47 -19.53
CA GLU A 590 -12.41 5.71 -19.02
C GLU A 590 -12.41 6.88 -18.04
N THR A 591 -13.47 7.70 -18.03
CA THR A 591 -13.66 8.79 -17.06
C THR A 591 -15.15 8.92 -16.73
N ALA A 592 -15.47 8.93 -15.42
CA ALA A 592 -16.83 9.11 -14.94
C ALA A 592 -16.88 9.72 -13.53
N ALA A 593 -18.09 10.06 -13.06
CA ALA A 593 -18.33 10.30 -11.64
C ALA A 593 -17.97 9.03 -10.85
N SER A 594 -17.43 9.20 -9.63
CA SER A 594 -16.96 8.08 -8.82
C SER A 594 -18.04 7.01 -8.64
N ALA A 595 -19.25 7.39 -8.23
CA ALA A 595 -20.36 6.45 -8.03
C ALA A 595 -20.71 5.68 -9.31
N GLU A 596 -20.76 6.37 -10.45
CA GLU A 596 -21.09 5.79 -11.76
C GLU A 596 -20.03 4.79 -12.22
N LEU A 597 -18.73 5.12 -12.09
CA LEU A 597 -17.64 4.24 -12.49
C LEU A 597 -17.66 2.91 -11.71
N TYR A 598 -18.00 2.96 -10.41
CA TYR A 598 -18.07 1.75 -9.59
C TYR A 598 -19.33 0.92 -9.84
N ALA A 599 -20.47 1.57 -10.16
CA ALA A 599 -21.72 0.89 -10.45
C ALA A 599 -21.73 0.29 -11.87
N HIS A 600 -21.21 1.02 -12.85
CA HIS A 600 -21.30 0.69 -14.28
C HIS A 600 -19.96 0.90 -14.98
N PRO A 601 -18.90 0.12 -14.65
CA PRO A 601 -17.62 0.21 -15.37
C PRO A 601 -17.80 -0.26 -16.81
N LEU A 602 -17.43 0.57 -17.78
CA LEU A 602 -17.62 0.28 -19.20
C LEU A 602 -16.38 -0.37 -19.81
N HIS A 603 -15.19 0.19 -19.59
CA HIS A 603 -13.99 -0.36 -20.20
C HIS A 603 -13.60 -1.71 -19.57
N PRO A 604 -13.31 -2.76 -20.37
CA PRO A 604 -12.93 -4.08 -19.83
C PRO A 604 -11.75 -4.04 -18.84
N TYR A 605 -10.81 -3.12 -19.02
CA TYR A 605 -9.71 -2.90 -18.05
C TYR A 605 -10.23 -2.38 -16.70
N THR A 606 -11.18 -1.45 -16.69
CA THR A 606 -11.81 -0.94 -15.46
C THR A 606 -12.57 -2.04 -14.73
N GLN A 607 -13.30 -2.88 -15.49
CA GLN A 607 -14.01 -4.04 -14.92
C GLN A 607 -13.04 -4.99 -14.22
N VAL A 608 -11.88 -5.28 -14.86
CA VAL A 608 -10.83 -6.12 -14.26
C VAL A 608 -10.19 -5.46 -13.03
N LEU A 609 -9.91 -4.16 -13.09
CA LEU A 609 -9.37 -3.45 -11.92
C LEU A 609 -10.32 -3.56 -10.72
N LEU A 610 -11.63 -3.38 -10.94
CA LEU A 610 -12.64 -3.43 -9.89
C LEU A 610 -12.89 -4.87 -9.40
N SER A 611 -12.89 -5.88 -10.28
CA SER A 611 -13.08 -7.29 -9.89
C SER A 611 -11.89 -7.85 -9.08
N ASN A 612 -10.70 -7.27 -9.26
CA ASN A 612 -9.51 -7.67 -8.53
C ASN A 612 -9.30 -6.88 -7.21
N ALA A 613 -10.21 -5.96 -6.88
CA ALA A 613 -10.20 -5.31 -5.58
C ALA A 613 -10.36 -6.36 -4.47
N LEU A 614 -9.62 -6.16 -3.37
CA LEU A 614 -9.66 -7.10 -2.25
C LEU A 614 -11.05 -7.12 -1.60
N PRO A 615 -11.54 -8.30 -1.16
CA PRO A 615 -12.82 -8.43 -0.47
C PRO A 615 -12.76 -7.76 0.90
N ALA A 616 -13.90 -7.26 1.36
CA ALA A 616 -14.04 -6.76 2.72
C ALA A 616 -14.29 -7.89 3.74
N TYR A 617 -14.93 -8.97 3.30
CA TYR A 617 -15.22 -10.17 4.10
C TYR A 617 -14.84 -11.45 3.35
N PRO A 618 -14.57 -12.55 4.06
CA PRO A 618 -14.25 -13.84 3.44
C PRO A 618 -15.33 -14.37 2.47
N ASP A 619 -16.60 -14.00 2.71
CA ASP A 619 -17.75 -14.42 1.88
C ASP A 619 -17.97 -13.51 0.65
N ASP A 620 -17.28 -12.37 0.57
CA ASP A 620 -17.33 -11.44 -0.58
C ASP A 620 -16.51 -11.99 -1.76
N VAL A 621 -16.79 -13.22 -2.17
CA VAL A 621 -16.05 -13.86 -3.26
C VAL A 621 -16.60 -13.38 -4.60
N HIS A 622 -15.96 -12.40 -5.20
CA HIS A 622 -16.20 -12.04 -6.60
C HIS A 622 -15.35 -12.91 -7.53
N ALA A 623 -15.90 -13.24 -8.70
CA ALA A 623 -15.13 -13.94 -9.73
C ALA A 623 -13.98 -13.04 -10.21
N GLU A 624 -12.76 -13.36 -9.80
CA GLU A 624 -11.56 -12.62 -10.22
C GLU A 624 -11.29 -12.83 -11.70
N VAL A 625 -11.11 -11.74 -12.42
CA VAL A 625 -10.68 -11.77 -13.80
C VAL A 625 -9.16 -11.64 -13.86
N ILE A 626 -8.48 -12.76 -14.09
CA ILE A 626 -7.02 -12.76 -14.25
C ILE A 626 -6.68 -12.41 -15.69
N LEU A 627 -6.01 -11.29 -15.85
CA LEU A 627 -5.51 -10.88 -17.16
C LEU A 627 -4.35 -11.78 -17.61
N PRO A 628 -4.34 -12.22 -18.86
CA PRO A 628 -3.21 -12.95 -19.41
C PRO A 628 -2.00 -12.03 -19.61
N GLY A 629 -0.81 -12.59 -19.45
CA GLY A 629 0.45 -11.92 -19.76
C GLY A 629 0.85 -10.78 -18.83
N GLU A 630 1.87 -10.07 -19.22
CA GLU A 630 2.42 -8.90 -18.53
C GLU A 630 1.90 -7.60 -19.16
N VAL A 631 2.02 -6.49 -18.43
CA VAL A 631 1.74 -5.16 -18.98
C VAL A 631 2.71 -4.89 -20.14
N PRO A 632 2.22 -4.56 -21.34
CA PRO A 632 3.09 -4.26 -22.48
C PRO A 632 4.02 -3.10 -22.18
N SER A 633 5.18 -3.11 -22.84
CA SER A 633 6.17 -2.05 -22.62
C SER A 633 5.70 -0.70 -23.17
N PRO A 634 5.82 0.39 -22.40
CA PRO A 634 5.51 1.74 -22.90
C PRO A 634 6.51 2.25 -23.95
N PHE A 635 7.61 1.52 -24.16
CA PHE A 635 8.59 1.78 -25.22
C PHE A 635 8.06 1.40 -26.61
N ASN A 636 7.34 0.29 -26.69
CA ASN A 636 6.68 -0.17 -27.92
C ASN A 636 5.26 -0.59 -27.60
N PRO A 637 4.36 0.38 -27.36
CA PRO A 637 2.98 0.07 -27.02
C PRO A 637 2.28 -0.64 -28.20
N PRO A 638 1.32 -1.54 -27.93
CA PRO A 638 0.53 -2.19 -28.94
C PRO A 638 -0.16 -1.17 -29.85
N GLY A 639 -0.29 -1.50 -31.15
CA GLY A 639 -1.12 -0.74 -32.09
C GLY A 639 -2.59 -0.77 -31.71
N GLY A 640 -3.39 0.14 -32.24
CA GLY A 640 -4.80 0.23 -31.93
C GLY A 640 -5.09 0.45 -30.44
N CYS A 641 -6.05 -0.27 -29.88
CA CYS A 641 -6.33 -0.26 -28.44
C CYS A 641 -5.17 -0.87 -27.66
N ARG A 642 -4.52 -0.12 -26.78
CA ARG A 642 -3.35 -0.59 -26.02
C ARG A 642 -3.64 -1.77 -25.10
N PHE A 643 -4.89 -1.95 -24.71
CA PHE A 643 -5.32 -3.04 -23.83
C PHE A 643 -5.65 -4.34 -24.61
N HIS A 644 -5.80 -4.30 -25.95
CA HIS A 644 -6.28 -5.45 -26.74
C HIS A 644 -5.51 -6.77 -26.49
N PRO A 645 -4.18 -6.81 -26.26
CA PRO A 645 -3.48 -8.08 -26.03
C PRO A 645 -3.87 -8.78 -24.72
N ARG A 646 -4.47 -8.03 -23.79
CA ARG A 646 -4.90 -8.54 -22.47
C ARG A 646 -6.42 -8.51 -22.30
N CYS A 647 -7.15 -7.99 -23.29
CA CYS A 647 -8.58 -7.80 -23.21
C CYS A 647 -9.34 -9.12 -23.45
N PRO A 648 -10.19 -9.58 -22.51
CA PRO A 648 -10.98 -10.79 -22.72
C PRO A 648 -12.07 -10.63 -23.80
N GLN A 649 -12.38 -9.38 -24.19
CA GLN A 649 -13.40 -9.02 -25.18
C GLN A 649 -12.78 -8.35 -26.41
N ALA A 650 -11.50 -8.67 -26.73
CA ALA A 650 -10.83 -8.08 -27.88
C ALA A 650 -11.49 -8.47 -29.21
N MET A 651 -11.68 -7.49 -30.07
CA MET A 651 -12.17 -7.65 -31.46
C MET A 651 -11.03 -7.38 -32.42
N PRO A 652 -11.09 -7.84 -33.68
CA PRO A 652 -10.05 -7.58 -34.69
C PRO A 652 -9.73 -6.08 -34.85
N VAL A 653 -10.73 -5.22 -34.88
CA VAL A 653 -10.56 -3.75 -34.96
C VAL A 653 -9.75 -3.18 -33.83
N CYS A 654 -9.74 -3.82 -32.65
CA CYS A 654 -8.97 -3.36 -31.50
C CYS A 654 -7.44 -3.40 -31.72
N ALA A 655 -6.96 -4.26 -32.63
CA ALA A 655 -5.54 -4.33 -32.98
C ALA A 655 -5.12 -3.25 -33.97
N GLU A 656 -6.06 -2.76 -34.78
CA GLU A 656 -5.79 -1.88 -35.92
C GLU A 656 -6.07 -0.40 -35.60
N VAL A 657 -7.22 -0.13 -34.95
CA VAL A 657 -7.71 1.23 -34.73
C VAL A 657 -7.65 1.61 -33.24
N GLU A 658 -7.08 2.77 -32.96
CA GLU A 658 -7.07 3.32 -31.61
C GLU A 658 -8.45 3.92 -31.26
N PRO A 659 -9.13 3.46 -30.21
CA PRO A 659 -10.41 4.03 -29.78
C PRO A 659 -10.21 5.42 -29.16
N SER A 660 -11.02 6.39 -29.57
CA SER A 660 -11.05 7.72 -28.97
C SER A 660 -11.93 7.75 -27.72
N LEU A 661 -11.56 8.58 -26.72
CA LEU A 661 -12.34 8.78 -25.50
C LEU A 661 -13.61 9.57 -25.83
N ARG A 662 -14.76 8.88 -25.97
CA ARG A 662 -16.08 9.47 -26.31
C ARG A 662 -17.08 9.27 -25.19
N GLU A 663 -18.10 10.10 -25.16
CA GLU A 663 -19.19 10.01 -24.19
C GLU A 663 -20.11 8.84 -24.58
N ALA A 664 -20.27 7.89 -23.66
CA ALA A 664 -21.18 6.75 -23.78
C ALA A 664 -22.54 7.02 -23.08
N SER A 665 -22.51 7.76 -21.99
CA SER A 665 -23.68 8.31 -21.27
C SER A 665 -23.29 9.67 -20.66
N PRO A 666 -24.25 10.51 -20.25
CA PRO A 666 -23.97 11.86 -19.75
C PRO A 666 -22.90 11.85 -18.64
N GLY A 667 -21.75 12.51 -18.90
CA GLY A 667 -20.63 12.57 -17.97
C GLY A 667 -19.78 11.30 -17.86
N HIS A 668 -20.10 10.22 -18.58
CA HIS A 668 -19.34 8.98 -18.62
C HIS A 668 -18.71 8.77 -19.99
N ARG A 669 -17.39 8.79 -20.07
CA ARG A 669 -16.62 8.66 -21.30
C ARG A 669 -15.78 7.40 -21.28
N VAL A 670 -15.71 6.70 -22.42
CA VAL A 670 -14.94 5.47 -22.58
C VAL A 670 -14.22 5.43 -23.94
N ALA A 671 -13.00 4.90 -23.95
CA ALA A 671 -12.21 4.64 -25.14
C ALA A 671 -12.24 3.12 -25.47
N CYS A 672 -13.38 2.64 -25.98
CA CYS A 672 -13.59 1.22 -26.27
C CYS A 672 -14.53 1.02 -27.45
N HIS A 673 -14.15 0.15 -28.39
CA HIS A 673 -14.96 -0.17 -29.58
C HIS A 673 -16.24 -0.93 -29.27
N LEU A 674 -16.40 -1.50 -28.06
CA LEU A 674 -17.66 -2.13 -27.63
C LEU A 674 -18.82 -1.13 -27.54
N TYR A 675 -18.52 0.14 -27.30
CA TYR A 675 -19.52 1.20 -27.08
C TYR A 675 -19.58 2.21 -28.24
N HIS A 676 -18.61 2.19 -29.12
CA HIS A 676 -18.53 3.11 -30.25
C HIS A 676 -18.11 2.35 -31.52
N ASN A 677 -18.96 2.34 -32.54
CA ASN A 677 -18.53 1.88 -33.84
C ASN A 677 -17.36 2.76 -34.35
N PRO A 678 -16.35 2.17 -35.00
CA PRO A 678 -15.17 2.88 -35.50
C PRO A 678 -15.51 3.94 -36.52
#